data_793b79b71b6e646210c8c6e8b1ed735a
#
_entry.id   793b79b71b6e646210c8c6e8b1ed735a
#
_cell.length_a   1.000
_cell.length_b   1.000
_cell.length_c   1.000
_cell.angle_alpha   90.00
_cell.angle_beta   90.00
_cell.angle_gamma   90.00
#
_symmetry.space_group_name_H-M   'P 1'
#
loop_
_entity.id
_entity.type
_entity.pdbx_description
1 polymer ?
#
loop_
_entity_poly.entity_id
_entity_poly.type
_entity_poly.pdbx_seq_one_letter_code
_entity_poly.pdbx_strand_id
1 'polypeptide(L)'
;MSVLKKIISKIDPISIINSSDFFDAIWYEDKYGVDRNKAAEHYLKIGYKEDYNPSNNFSSHDYLYLNPDIGDMNPLLHYEMYGKYERRKIVFNLTETTQNNNESFETPIFYINGEIPKKVNTCAVFATYSSDGTIPEYVVYYLKELHKYVDYIVIVGDYFLKNADEVMKLNGIVGCAIYQRHKCYDFGSYRVGLDFLRKYGLTKNAKELYLVNDSCYGPVFDLKYVFDKMREKECDFWGLIDSTDKKYHIQSFFYCFKNKVINDQMFYNFFERAKPNMKFEEVVSQLERDFTVFLEEKYSSDCCFRGIAESAMKSYSGNSNSTIWPISIMKQGFPFVKVKALDGRFGSELHENREETLEFIRSTNADLYSIIQSDLKRRGVALKNAYDINSFEELDYKKIVSFDIFDTLLIRPFVNPTDLFKYLEVEKKADGFFDARINAEKVARKNISYEEITLDDIYKYIIPKFKNFKEIEIEYEMNLCLANPKVQAIYDYAMKNNKKIIAISDMYLPKKVLEDLLEKNGFSEIKEVYVSSEIKYTKGHGKLFKYVLNDLKINPTEIIHIGDNIESDINQANKLGISTYQISKVFDDFIQAPANTKYNLLWKSQPQSLGLSATLSMLAIRYVRGNTMNKYWTELAYNLAGPLIISYLDYICSEAKANKIDKLLFTARDGYFLEKVYEDYFCDAYKISSSYSYLTRAVILSATLKFNENPSYLKTIMELAKESIKDVYVYNDYLYNLEEFNEKRQIINTWASNNYDNLKSFLEKQTENSKNVGIVDMASGSYTSLNGAYELIGEKVKIGFFFGSFNRDEPVLPYETFCNRNLVHEDDNSINLSEILISSPEESIISIDESGNPVYKKQTSKTRKMLYDQIEKGIREYIEEFQSIFGNSKNVLLNGNECLDLYKYFYDFMTPVDKNEFSKMEHTTNPF
;
A
#
# COMPACT_ATOMS: atom_id res chain seq x y z
N MET A 1 -9.85 -19.76 0.49
CA MET A 1 -10.12 -20.05 1.93
C MET A 1 -10.86 -21.34 2.24
N SER A 2 -11.74 -21.91 1.39
CA SER A 2 -12.48 -23.15 1.73
C SER A 2 -11.65 -24.44 1.63
N VAL A 3 -10.68 -24.51 0.74
CA VAL A 3 -9.82 -25.71 0.53
C VAL A 3 -8.71 -25.78 1.59
N LEU A 4 -8.09 -24.64 1.94
CA LEU A 4 -7.12 -24.59 3.04
C LEU A 4 -7.77 -24.93 4.39
N LYS A 5 -8.98 -24.44 4.68
CA LYS A 5 -9.71 -24.82 5.90
C LYS A 5 -10.02 -26.32 5.97
N LYS A 6 -10.24 -26.99 4.84
CA LYS A 6 -10.47 -28.45 4.79
C LYS A 6 -9.20 -29.29 4.93
N ILE A 7 -8.04 -28.77 4.53
CA ILE A 7 -6.75 -29.44 4.72
C ILE A 7 -6.27 -29.25 6.16
N ILE A 8 -6.43 -28.06 6.70
CA ILE A 8 -6.04 -27.69 8.07
C ILE A 8 -6.86 -28.47 9.11
N SER A 9 -8.14 -28.78 8.84
CA SER A 9 -8.98 -29.59 9.75
C SER A 9 -8.57 -31.07 9.90
N LYS A 10 -7.54 -31.52 9.17
CA LYS A 10 -7.04 -32.89 9.19
C LYS A 10 -5.64 -33.05 9.85
N ILE A 11 -4.99 -31.96 10.20
CA ILE A 11 -3.66 -32.00 10.83
C ILE A 11 -3.86 -31.83 12.33
N ASP A 12 -3.33 -32.79 13.10
CA ASP A 12 -3.38 -32.74 14.57
C ASP A 12 -2.51 -31.58 15.10
N PRO A 13 -3.09 -30.57 15.78
CA PRO A 13 -2.34 -29.42 16.32
C PRO A 13 -1.21 -29.83 17.28
N ILE A 14 -1.36 -30.93 18.02
CA ILE A 14 -0.32 -31.46 18.92
C ILE A 14 0.90 -31.91 18.10
N SER A 15 0.67 -32.52 16.95
CA SER A 15 1.73 -32.94 16.04
C SER A 15 2.50 -31.75 15.47
N ILE A 16 1.83 -30.65 15.18
CA ILE A 16 2.48 -29.39 14.72
C ILE A 16 3.40 -28.84 15.81
N ILE A 17 2.90 -28.75 17.05
CA ILE A 17 3.71 -28.28 18.19
C ILE A 17 4.93 -29.16 18.40
N ASN A 18 4.75 -30.50 18.44
CA ASN A 18 5.86 -31.41 18.62
C ASN A 18 6.92 -31.42 17.53
N SER A 19 6.54 -31.00 16.31
CA SER A 19 7.46 -30.95 15.17
C SER A 19 8.13 -29.59 15.00
N SER A 20 7.78 -28.62 15.84
CA SER A 20 8.35 -27.26 15.77
C SER A 20 9.75 -27.22 16.34
N ASP A 21 10.67 -26.54 15.63
CA ASP A 21 12.03 -26.24 16.12
C ASP A 21 12.03 -25.30 17.35
N PHE A 22 10.88 -24.71 17.65
CA PHE A 22 10.66 -23.83 18.79
C PHE A 22 9.96 -24.48 19.96
N PHE A 23 9.71 -25.81 19.92
CA PHE A 23 9.16 -26.58 21.02
C PHE A 23 10.19 -27.57 21.56
N ASP A 24 10.51 -27.42 22.84
CA ASP A 24 11.44 -28.35 23.53
C ASP A 24 10.72 -29.02 24.72
N ALA A 25 10.31 -30.24 24.53
CA ALA A 25 9.56 -30.99 25.52
C ALA A 25 10.39 -31.31 26.81
N ILE A 26 11.71 -31.45 26.68
CA ILE A 26 12.62 -31.66 27.79
C ILE A 26 12.75 -30.39 28.62
N TRP A 27 13.06 -29.28 27.95
CA TRP A 27 13.13 -27.97 28.60
C TRP A 27 11.79 -27.61 29.26
N TYR A 28 10.66 -27.95 28.61
CA TYR A 28 9.32 -27.66 29.11
C TYR A 28 9.02 -28.46 30.38
N GLU A 29 9.41 -29.76 30.41
CA GLU A 29 9.32 -30.60 31.61
C GLU A 29 10.18 -30.06 32.75
N ASP A 30 11.43 -29.72 32.48
CA ASP A 30 12.38 -29.18 33.47
C ASP A 30 11.90 -27.81 34.02
N LYS A 31 11.31 -26.98 33.17
CA LYS A 31 10.92 -25.63 33.53
C LYS A 31 9.58 -25.57 34.28
N TYR A 32 8.61 -26.41 33.90
CA TYR A 32 7.23 -26.30 34.37
C TYR A 32 6.73 -27.57 35.07
N GLY A 33 7.53 -28.62 35.20
CA GLY A 33 7.16 -29.87 35.88
C GLY A 33 6.11 -30.68 35.15
N VAL A 34 5.89 -30.46 33.87
CA VAL A 34 4.92 -31.17 33.04
C VAL A 34 5.61 -32.30 32.31
N ASP A 35 5.13 -33.55 32.48
CA ASP A 35 5.67 -34.73 31.79
C ASP A 35 5.87 -34.46 30.29
N ARG A 36 7.08 -34.73 29.78
CA ARG A 36 7.46 -34.44 28.38
C ARG A 36 6.54 -35.05 27.33
N ASN A 37 5.91 -36.22 27.63
CA ASN A 37 4.98 -36.86 26.71
C ASN A 37 3.62 -36.13 26.63
N LYS A 38 3.33 -35.24 27.58
CA LYS A 38 2.14 -34.41 27.67
C LYS A 38 2.45 -32.92 27.44
N ALA A 39 3.69 -32.55 27.32
CA ALA A 39 4.17 -31.18 27.27
C ALA A 39 3.53 -30.38 26.11
N ALA A 40 3.49 -30.94 24.89
CA ALA A 40 2.87 -30.26 23.74
C ALA A 40 1.36 -30.10 23.91
N GLU A 41 0.68 -31.11 24.44
CA GLU A 41 -0.75 -31.02 24.70
C GLU A 41 -1.06 -30.00 25.81
N HIS A 42 -0.26 -29.98 26.85
CA HIS A 42 -0.38 -29.03 27.95
C HIS A 42 -0.12 -27.61 27.45
N TYR A 43 0.98 -27.40 26.70
CA TYR A 43 1.29 -26.08 26.12
C TYR A 43 0.17 -25.62 25.21
N LEU A 44 -0.35 -26.47 24.33
CA LEU A 44 -1.42 -26.13 23.39
C LEU A 44 -2.73 -25.73 24.08
N LYS A 45 -3.10 -26.36 25.20
CA LYS A 45 -4.42 -26.18 25.85
C LYS A 45 -4.40 -25.23 27.03
N ILE A 46 -3.32 -25.22 27.79
CA ILE A 46 -3.20 -24.52 29.08
C ILE A 46 -1.98 -23.63 29.11
N GLY A 47 -0.78 -24.12 28.84
CA GLY A 47 0.48 -23.46 29.11
C GLY A 47 0.61 -22.09 28.50
N TYR A 48 0.23 -21.91 27.24
CA TYR A 48 0.32 -20.58 26.63
C TYR A 48 -0.62 -19.54 27.25
N LYS A 49 -1.74 -19.97 27.84
CA LYS A 49 -2.68 -19.10 28.56
C LYS A 49 -2.14 -18.69 29.92
N GLU A 50 -1.31 -19.53 30.50
CA GLU A 50 -0.57 -19.29 31.73
C GLU A 50 0.80 -18.64 31.46
N ASP A 51 0.99 -18.14 30.24
CA ASP A 51 2.20 -17.45 29.77
C ASP A 51 3.47 -18.35 29.80
N TYR A 52 3.30 -19.67 29.69
CA TYR A 52 4.40 -20.60 29.53
C TYR A 52 4.97 -20.51 28.11
N ASN A 53 6.27 -20.55 28.02
CA ASN A 53 6.97 -20.60 26.74
C ASN A 53 7.15 -22.06 26.30
N PRO A 54 7.14 -22.33 24.99
CA PRO A 54 7.31 -23.70 24.46
C PRO A 54 8.75 -24.17 24.49
N SER A 55 9.69 -23.25 24.55
CA SER A 55 11.14 -23.45 24.71
C SER A 55 11.81 -22.18 25.17
N ASN A 56 13.13 -22.24 25.38
CA ASN A 56 13.94 -21.04 25.63
C ASN A 56 14.02 -20.09 24.43
N ASN A 57 13.73 -20.59 23.24
CA ASN A 57 13.91 -19.86 21.98
C ASN A 57 12.61 -19.26 21.41
N PHE A 58 11.49 -19.32 22.18
CA PHE A 58 10.22 -18.74 21.77
C PHE A 58 9.46 -18.19 22.98
N SER A 59 9.22 -16.89 22.96
CA SER A 59 8.39 -16.21 23.99
C SER A 59 6.93 -16.17 23.54
N SER A 60 6.06 -16.89 24.24
CA SER A 60 4.62 -16.88 24.00
C SER A 60 4.04 -15.48 24.20
N HIS A 61 4.42 -14.83 25.30
CA HIS A 61 4.00 -13.49 25.66
C HIS A 61 4.39 -12.47 24.60
N ASP A 62 5.67 -12.43 24.25
CA ASP A 62 6.17 -11.43 23.29
C ASP A 62 5.61 -11.66 21.90
N TYR A 63 5.38 -12.92 21.53
CA TYR A 63 4.72 -13.21 20.25
C TYR A 63 3.27 -12.70 20.22
N LEU A 64 2.49 -12.90 21.30
CA LEU A 64 1.14 -12.37 21.43
C LEU A 64 1.13 -10.84 21.47
N TYR A 65 2.08 -10.26 22.19
CA TYR A 65 2.25 -8.80 22.24
C TYR A 65 2.54 -8.18 20.88
N LEU A 66 3.41 -8.81 20.10
CA LEU A 66 3.77 -8.36 18.75
C LEU A 66 2.69 -8.63 17.70
N ASN A 67 1.80 -9.60 17.97
CA ASN A 67 0.79 -10.05 17.04
C ASN A 67 -0.60 -10.13 17.71
N PRO A 68 -1.17 -8.99 18.15
CA PRO A 68 -2.43 -8.98 18.88
C PRO A 68 -3.65 -9.39 18.03
N ASP A 69 -3.50 -9.42 16.73
CA ASP A 69 -4.54 -9.81 15.76
C ASP A 69 -4.82 -11.32 15.74
N ILE A 70 -3.96 -12.14 16.36
CA ILE A 70 -4.17 -13.60 16.38
C ILE A 70 -5.21 -14.05 17.42
N GLY A 71 -5.69 -13.14 18.28
CA GLY A 71 -6.70 -13.40 19.29
C GLY A 71 -6.30 -14.49 20.28
N ASP A 72 -7.21 -15.41 20.57
CA ASP A 72 -6.99 -16.52 21.52
C ASP A 72 -6.25 -17.72 20.92
N MET A 73 -5.67 -17.59 19.72
CA MET A 73 -4.93 -18.70 19.12
C MET A 73 -3.60 -18.93 19.85
N ASN A 74 -3.23 -20.21 20.03
CA ASN A 74 -1.93 -20.55 20.62
C ASN A 74 -0.79 -19.92 19.79
N PRO A 75 0.15 -19.17 20.40
CA PRO A 75 1.17 -18.40 19.69
C PRO A 75 2.11 -19.25 18.83
N LEU A 76 2.60 -20.37 19.34
CA LEU A 76 3.48 -21.25 18.54
C LEU A 76 2.72 -21.95 17.41
N LEU A 77 1.49 -22.41 17.69
CA LEU A 77 0.64 -23.00 16.65
C LEU A 77 0.35 -21.97 15.55
N HIS A 78 0.02 -20.73 15.91
CA HIS A 78 -0.16 -19.66 14.93
C HIS A 78 1.11 -19.42 14.13
N TYR A 79 2.26 -19.33 14.79
CA TYR A 79 3.54 -19.13 14.13
C TYR A 79 3.83 -20.22 13.11
N GLU A 80 3.67 -21.49 13.49
CA GLU A 80 3.93 -22.62 12.61
C GLU A 80 2.96 -22.72 11.44
N MET A 81 1.70 -22.38 11.64
CA MET A 81 0.67 -22.47 10.60
C MET A 81 0.63 -21.26 9.66
N TYR A 82 0.87 -20.09 10.18
CA TYR A 82 0.69 -18.82 9.47
C TYR A 82 1.90 -17.91 9.63
N GLY A 83 2.34 -17.64 10.86
CA GLY A 83 3.27 -16.59 11.22
C GLY A 83 4.61 -16.67 10.48
N LYS A 84 5.16 -17.86 10.28
CA LYS A 84 6.41 -18.06 9.52
C LYS A 84 6.25 -17.73 8.03
N TYR A 85 5.07 -17.92 7.46
CA TYR A 85 4.76 -17.58 6.07
C TYR A 85 4.40 -16.11 5.91
N GLU A 86 3.82 -15.52 6.96
CA GLU A 86 3.54 -14.10 7.08
C GLU A 86 4.77 -13.30 7.54
N ARG A 87 5.90 -13.96 7.75
CA ARG A 87 7.16 -13.39 8.25
C ARG A 87 7.01 -12.66 9.59
N ARG A 88 6.15 -13.18 10.46
CA ARG A 88 5.98 -12.62 11.80
C ARG A 88 7.22 -12.87 12.64
N LYS A 89 7.63 -11.87 13.41
CA LYS A 89 8.83 -11.96 14.26
C LYS A 89 8.58 -12.79 15.49
N ILE A 90 9.56 -13.62 15.85
CA ILE A 90 9.69 -14.27 17.15
C ILE A 90 10.77 -13.58 17.96
N VAL A 91 10.57 -13.48 19.26
CA VAL A 91 11.57 -12.93 20.20
C VAL A 91 12.20 -14.11 20.94
N PHE A 92 13.52 -14.16 20.94
CA PHE A 92 14.30 -15.17 21.68
C PHE A 92 14.53 -14.66 23.11
N ASN A 93 14.18 -15.46 24.12
CA ASN A 93 14.57 -15.20 25.49
C ASN A 93 16.06 -15.52 25.68
N LEU A 94 16.88 -14.47 25.74
CA LEU A 94 18.32 -14.60 25.96
C LEU A 94 18.71 -14.37 27.42
N THR A 95 18.00 -14.98 28.38
CA THR A 95 18.50 -14.96 29.77
C THR A 95 18.02 -16.18 30.54
N GLU A 96 18.88 -17.20 30.63
CA GLU A 96 18.88 -18.06 31.80
C GLU A 96 19.98 -17.62 32.77
N THR A 97 19.56 -17.10 33.92
CA THR A 97 20.26 -17.34 35.18
C THR A 97 19.28 -17.99 36.12
N THR A 98 19.60 -19.24 36.44
CA THR A 98 18.94 -20.07 37.41
C THR A 98 18.61 -19.32 38.71
N GLN A 99 17.32 -19.28 39.08
CA GLN A 99 16.94 -19.43 40.49
C GLN A 99 15.44 -19.74 40.66
N ASN A 100 15.19 -20.65 41.58
CA ASN A 100 14.01 -21.33 42.01
C ASN A 100 12.74 -20.55 42.31
N ASN A 101 11.59 -21.13 41.89
CA ASN A 101 10.26 -21.25 42.56
C ASN A 101 9.84 -20.20 43.57
N ASN A 102 8.77 -19.48 43.23
CA ASN A 102 7.44 -19.50 43.87
C ASN A 102 6.56 -18.36 43.39
N GLU A 103 5.27 -18.66 43.25
CA GLU A 103 4.19 -17.72 42.93
C GLU A 103 4.13 -16.54 43.93
N SER A 104 4.86 -15.51 43.66
CA SER A 104 4.59 -14.16 44.17
C SER A 104 5.19 -13.19 43.16
N PHE A 105 4.45 -12.11 42.86
CA PHE A 105 5.00 -10.97 42.14
C PHE A 105 6.41 -10.73 42.61
N GLU A 106 7.39 -10.82 41.68
CA GLU A 106 8.77 -10.53 42.02
C GLU A 106 8.85 -9.14 42.63
N THR A 107 9.55 -9.01 43.73
CA THR A 107 9.71 -7.74 44.45
C THR A 107 10.28 -6.70 43.49
N PRO A 108 9.68 -5.51 43.35
CA PRO A 108 10.20 -4.48 42.44
C PRO A 108 11.61 -4.11 42.83
N ILE A 109 12.51 -4.01 41.85
CA ILE A 109 13.89 -3.54 42.06
C ILE A 109 13.87 -2.03 41.86
N PHE A 110 14.32 -1.32 42.88
CA PHE A 110 14.41 0.14 42.90
C PHE A 110 15.86 0.60 42.76
N TYR A 111 16.07 1.55 41.82
CA TYR A 111 17.31 2.30 41.70
C TYR A 111 16.99 3.78 41.91
N ILE A 112 17.32 4.30 43.09
CA ILE A 112 17.08 5.69 43.47
C ILE A 112 18.32 6.48 43.17
N ASN A 113 18.17 7.56 42.39
CA ASN A 113 19.25 8.45 42.02
C ASN A 113 19.27 9.68 42.96
N GLY A 114 20.20 9.68 43.93
CA GLY A 114 20.31 10.73 44.95
C GLY A 114 19.26 10.63 46.04
N GLU A 115 18.98 11.75 46.72
CA GLU A 115 17.95 11.83 47.75
C GLU A 115 16.58 12.11 47.15
N ILE A 116 15.54 11.45 47.68
CA ILE A 116 14.15 11.73 47.26
C ILE A 116 13.76 13.11 47.77
N PRO A 117 13.36 14.06 46.91
CA PRO A 117 13.04 15.42 47.36
C PRO A 117 11.76 15.45 48.19
N LYS A 118 11.71 16.32 49.18
CA LYS A 118 10.52 16.50 50.06
C LYS A 118 9.37 17.16 49.34
N LYS A 119 9.60 17.87 48.25
CA LYS A 119 8.60 18.61 47.47
C LYS A 119 9.06 18.78 46.04
N VAL A 120 8.14 18.60 45.11
CA VAL A 120 8.31 18.86 43.65
C VAL A 120 7.10 19.66 43.15
N ASN A 121 7.29 20.47 42.07
CA ASN A 121 6.17 21.13 41.40
C ASN A 121 5.61 20.24 40.29
N THR A 122 6.48 19.48 39.65
CA THR A 122 6.11 18.60 38.55
C THR A 122 6.71 17.22 38.75
N CYS A 123 5.95 16.17 38.46
CA CYS A 123 6.47 14.81 38.47
C CYS A 123 5.94 13.99 37.28
N ALA A 124 6.64 12.93 36.92
CA ALA A 124 6.23 12.05 35.85
C ALA A 124 6.43 10.58 36.20
N VAL A 125 5.55 9.73 35.65
CA VAL A 125 5.78 8.30 35.51
C VAL A 125 5.99 8.00 34.04
N PHE A 126 7.13 7.43 33.72
CA PHE A 126 7.50 7.00 32.38
C PHE A 126 7.45 5.48 32.30
N ALA A 127 6.49 4.93 31.57
CA ALA A 127 6.33 3.50 31.36
C ALA A 127 7.22 3.05 30.19
N THR A 128 7.94 1.94 30.37
CA THR A 128 8.83 1.40 29.31
C THR A 128 8.81 -0.12 29.28
N TYR A 129 9.05 -0.65 28.08
CA TYR A 129 9.21 -2.09 27.85
C TYR A 129 10.39 -2.39 26.94
N SER A 130 11.18 -3.41 27.30
CA SER A 130 12.27 -3.90 26.48
C SER A 130 12.33 -5.42 26.50
N SER A 131 12.39 -6.05 25.34
CA SER A 131 12.46 -7.50 25.21
C SER A 131 13.85 -8.07 25.44
N ASP A 132 14.89 -7.24 25.29
CA ASP A 132 16.31 -7.63 25.47
C ASP A 132 16.91 -7.16 26.80
N GLY A 133 16.09 -6.57 27.66
CA GLY A 133 16.52 -6.07 28.98
C GLY A 133 17.41 -4.84 28.95
N THR A 134 17.59 -4.19 27.80
CA THR A 134 18.35 -2.95 27.68
C THR A 134 17.45 -1.72 27.75
N ILE A 135 18.01 -0.57 28.11
CA ILE A 135 17.32 0.73 28.02
C ILE A 135 17.70 1.34 26.65
N PRO A 136 16.74 1.47 25.71
CA PRO A 136 17.04 2.01 24.39
C PRO A 136 17.46 3.49 24.43
N GLU A 137 18.37 3.88 23.54
CA GLU A 137 18.88 5.27 23.49
C GLU A 137 17.78 6.30 23.21
N TYR A 138 16.73 5.95 22.46
CA TYR A 138 15.60 6.86 22.22
C TYR A 138 14.79 7.11 23.51
N VAL A 139 14.74 6.16 24.44
CA VAL A 139 14.13 6.33 25.76
C VAL A 139 14.97 7.29 26.59
N VAL A 140 16.30 7.12 26.59
CA VAL A 140 17.21 8.03 27.27
C VAL A 140 17.10 9.44 26.71
N TYR A 141 17.04 9.59 25.39
CA TYR A 141 16.83 10.88 24.72
C TYR A 141 15.52 11.53 25.16
N TYR A 142 14.40 10.78 25.10
CA TYR A 142 13.10 11.30 25.51
C TYR A 142 13.09 11.76 26.95
N LEU A 143 13.64 10.98 27.85
CA LEU A 143 13.74 11.33 29.27
C LEU A 143 14.59 12.58 29.52
N LYS A 144 15.69 12.76 28.78
CA LYS A 144 16.50 14.00 28.84
C LYS A 144 15.71 15.24 28.44
N GLU A 145 14.97 15.13 27.34
CA GLU A 145 14.13 16.24 26.87
C GLU A 145 12.95 16.54 27.83
N LEU A 146 12.34 15.49 28.38
CA LEU A 146 11.26 15.63 29.37
C LEU A 146 11.76 16.25 30.68
N HIS A 147 12.96 15.88 31.12
CA HIS A 147 13.58 16.39 32.37
C HIS A 147 13.82 17.90 32.37
N LYS A 148 13.87 18.54 31.19
CA LYS A 148 13.94 20.01 31.10
C LYS A 148 12.69 20.71 31.66
N TYR A 149 11.57 19.99 31.77
CA TYR A 149 10.25 20.51 32.14
C TYR A 149 9.63 19.83 33.36
N VAL A 150 10.19 18.70 33.79
CA VAL A 150 9.68 17.88 34.90
C VAL A 150 10.73 17.71 35.97
N ASP A 151 10.40 18.10 37.23
CA ASP A 151 11.34 18.12 38.35
C ASP A 151 11.76 16.73 38.81
N TYR A 152 10.85 15.73 38.75
CA TYR A 152 11.13 14.38 39.23
C TYR A 152 10.45 13.33 38.36
N ILE A 153 11.24 12.47 37.75
CA ILE A 153 10.78 11.41 36.85
C ILE A 153 10.99 10.05 37.50
N VAL A 154 9.97 9.22 37.51
CA VAL A 154 10.02 7.80 37.87
C VAL A 154 9.86 7.00 36.57
N ILE A 155 10.89 6.28 36.15
CA ILE A 155 10.77 5.30 35.06
C ILE A 155 10.36 3.94 35.61
N VAL A 156 9.40 3.28 34.98
CA VAL A 156 8.92 1.95 35.35
C VAL A 156 9.00 1.01 34.18
N GLY A 157 9.83 -0.04 34.29
CA GLY A 157 10.05 -1.06 33.28
C GLY A 157 9.27 -2.35 33.59
N ASP A 158 8.40 -2.80 32.66
CA ASP A 158 7.73 -4.10 32.71
C ASP A 158 8.63 -5.21 32.11
N TYR A 159 9.88 -5.26 32.57
CA TYR A 159 10.88 -6.26 32.13
C TYR A 159 11.99 -6.40 33.15
N PHE A 160 12.88 -7.40 32.97
CA PHE A 160 14.09 -7.55 33.75
C PHE A 160 15.25 -6.87 33.03
N LEU A 161 16.01 -6.09 33.77
CA LEU A 161 17.24 -5.49 33.22
C LEU A 161 18.27 -6.56 32.89
N LYS A 162 18.93 -6.40 31.76
CA LYS A 162 20.05 -7.25 31.32
C LYS A 162 21.21 -7.24 32.35
N ASN A 163 21.50 -6.06 32.88
CA ASN A 163 22.43 -5.85 33.97
C ASN A 163 22.18 -4.48 34.65
N ALA A 164 22.80 -4.26 35.82
CA ALA A 164 22.64 -3.01 36.57
C ALA A 164 23.26 -1.77 35.85
N ASP A 165 24.20 -1.98 34.93
CA ASP A 165 24.87 -0.88 34.21
C ASP A 165 23.92 -0.15 33.29
N GLU A 166 22.85 -0.79 32.83
CA GLU A 166 21.81 -0.13 32.03
C GLU A 166 21.22 1.08 32.73
N VAL A 167 21.04 1.02 34.07
CA VAL A 167 20.47 2.13 34.84
C VAL A 167 21.42 3.33 34.89
N MET A 168 22.71 3.11 34.71
CA MET A 168 23.69 4.23 34.71
C MET A 168 23.46 5.22 33.57
N LYS A 169 22.80 4.78 32.47
CA LYS A 169 22.37 5.66 31.38
C LYS A 169 21.34 6.73 31.81
N LEU A 170 20.70 6.50 32.94
CA LEU A 170 19.63 7.36 33.50
C LEU A 170 20.16 8.30 34.61
N ASN A 171 21.43 8.23 34.95
CA ASN A 171 22.04 9.08 35.99
C ASN A 171 21.85 10.57 35.67
N GLY A 172 21.33 11.33 36.66
CA GLY A 172 21.08 12.76 36.53
C GLY A 172 19.85 13.12 35.68
N ILE A 173 19.09 12.12 35.20
CA ILE A 173 17.90 12.32 34.37
C ILE A 173 16.64 11.93 35.12
N VAL A 174 16.64 10.77 35.79
CA VAL A 174 15.49 10.27 36.54
C VAL A 174 15.77 10.21 38.01
N GLY A 175 14.77 10.47 38.84
CA GLY A 175 14.91 10.38 40.29
C GLY A 175 14.83 8.93 40.81
N CYS A 176 14.07 8.08 40.13
CA CYS A 176 13.95 6.66 40.45
C CYS A 176 13.69 5.82 39.21
N ALA A 177 14.32 4.65 39.15
CA ALA A 177 14.01 3.62 38.17
C ALA A 177 13.46 2.36 38.89
N ILE A 178 12.34 1.84 38.46
CA ILE A 178 11.65 0.69 39.03
C ILE A 178 11.50 -0.35 37.94
N TYR A 179 11.96 -1.58 38.22
CA TYR A 179 11.79 -2.70 37.29
C TYR A 179 11.01 -3.81 37.98
N GLN A 180 9.87 -4.15 37.39
CA GLN A 180 8.96 -5.16 37.91
C GLN A 180 8.14 -5.76 36.78
N ARG A 181 8.23 -7.05 36.58
CA ARG A 181 7.47 -7.75 35.56
C ARG A 181 6.01 -7.95 36.04
N HIS A 182 5.12 -7.02 35.70
CA HIS A 182 3.70 -7.05 36.06
C HIS A 182 2.77 -7.49 34.92
N LYS A 183 3.23 -7.50 33.68
CA LYS A 183 2.49 -7.95 32.49
C LYS A 183 1.11 -7.26 32.38
N CYS A 184 1.07 -5.95 32.53
CA CYS A 184 -0.13 -5.12 32.42
C CYS A 184 0.14 -3.84 31.61
N TYR A 185 1.15 -3.90 30.72
CA TYR A 185 1.49 -2.82 29.81
C TYR A 185 1.67 -1.47 30.53
N ASP A 186 1.41 -0.36 29.83
CA ASP A 186 1.62 0.98 30.34
C ASP A 186 0.83 1.28 31.62
N PHE A 187 -0.43 0.83 31.70
CA PHE A 187 -1.28 1.09 32.85
C PHE A 187 -0.80 0.39 34.12
N GLY A 188 -0.18 -0.78 33.99
CA GLY A 188 0.50 -1.45 35.11
C GLY A 188 1.71 -0.64 35.58
N SER A 189 2.53 -0.17 34.65
CA SER A 189 3.68 0.68 34.97
C SER A 189 3.25 2.03 35.58
N TYR A 190 2.18 2.63 35.06
CA TYR A 190 1.61 3.86 35.64
C TYR A 190 1.16 3.62 37.08
N ARG A 191 0.47 2.53 37.35
CA ARG A 191 0.06 2.17 38.73
C ARG A 191 1.27 2.06 39.65
N VAL A 192 2.31 1.29 39.27
CA VAL A 192 3.52 1.10 40.08
C VAL A 192 4.21 2.44 40.37
N GLY A 193 4.36 3.29 39.37
CA GLY A 193 5.00 4.59 39.50
C GLY A 193 4.17 5.57 40.35
N LEU A 194 2.84 5.55 40.22
CA LEU A 194 1.92 6.34 41.01
C LEU A 194 1.95 5.93 42.48
N ASP A 195 1.99 4.63 42.79
CA ASP A 195 2.12 4.11 44.16
C ASP A 195 3.43 4.56 44.80
N PHE A 196 4.53 4.57 44.05
CA PHE A 196 5.81 5.10 44.50
C PHE A 196 5.71 6.60 44.80
N LEU A 197 5.24 7.42 43.85
CA LEU A 197 5.13 8.86 44.03
C LEU A 197 4.24 9.23 45.27
N ARG A 198 3.16 8.51 45.47
CA ARG A 198 2.27 8.67 46.64
C ARG A 198 2.94 8.26 47.95
N LYS A 199 3.62 7.10 48.00
CA LYS A 199 4.32 6.58 49.14
C LYS A 199 5.32 7.60 49.71
N TYR A 200 6.00 8.30 48.83
CA TYR A 200 7.00 9.33 49.20
C TYR A 200 6.44 10.74 49.22
N GLY A 201 5.13 10.92 49.09
CA GLY A 201 4.44 12.22 49.22
C GLY A 201 4.69 13.21 48.09
N LEU A 202 5.26 12.77 46.95
CA LEU A 202 5.65 13.65 45.83
C LEU A 202 4.44 14.21 45.09
N THR A 203 3.31 13.54 45.10
CA THR A 203 2.07 13.98 44.47
C THR A 203 1.37 15.08 45.25
N LYS A 204 1.56 15.16 46.58
CA LYS A 204 0.79 16.05 47.49
C LYS A 204 0.90 17.54 47.12
N ASN A 205 2.07 17.95 46.64
CA ASN A 205 2.36 19.35 46.30
C ASN A 205 2.58 19.57 44.81
N ALA A 206 2.48 18.53 44.01
CA ALA A 206 2.68 18.64 42.56
C ALA A 206 1.58 19.48 41.94
N LYS A 207 1.96 20.41 41.09
CA LYS A 207 1.04 21.19 40.25
C LYS A 207 0.60 20.37 39.02
N GLU A 208 1.52 19.59 38.47
CA GLU A 208 1.30 18.76 37.28
C GLU A 208 1.95 17.38 37.51
N LEU A 209 1.24 16.34 37.05
CA LEU A 209 1.71 14.96 36.97
C LEU A 209 1.58 14.48 35.53
N TYR A 210 2.66 13.93 35.00
CA TYR A 210 2.68 13.39 33.66
C TYR A 210 2.70 11.86 33.69
N LEU A 211 1.87 11.22 32.86
CA LEU A 211 1.94 9.80 32.54
C LEU A 211 2.34 9.67 31.07
N VAL A 212 3.51 9.11 30.85
CA VAL A 212 4.13 9.03 29.51
C VAL A 212 4.72 7.66 29.28
N ASN A 213 4.87 7.24 27.99
CA ASN A 213 5.46 5.94 27.68
C ASN A 213 6.38 5.98 26.46
N ASP A 214 7.07 4.88 26.23
CA ASP A 214 8.08 4.69 25.19
C ASP A 214 7.51 4.28 23.82
N SER A 215 6.20 4.36 23.60
CA SER A 215 5.60 3.95 22.33
C SER A 215 5.87 4.91 21.16
N CYS A 216 6.57 6.03 21.42
CA CYS A 216 6.90 7.05 20.45
C CYS A 216 8.40 7.36 20.43
N TYR A 217 8.94 7.66 19.23
CA TYR A 217 10.20 8.38 19.08
C TYR A 217 9.96 9.87 19.22
N GLY A 218 10.87 10.56 19.86
CA GLY A 218 10.77 12.01 20.05
C GLY A 218 11.31 12.48 21.40
N PRO A 219 11.16 13.76 21.68
CA PRO A 219 10.47 14.77 20.86
C PRO A 219 11.34 15.24 19.66
N VAL A 220 10.70 15.43 18.51
CA VAL A 220 11.33 15.98 17.29
C VAL A 220 11.53 17.48 17.42
N PHE A 221 10.58 18.15 18.09
CA PHE A 221 10.60 19.58 18.43
C PHE A 221 10.70 19.77 19.93
N ASP A 222 11.17 20.95 20.35
CA ASP A 222 11.16 21.31 21.77
C ASP A 222 9.73 21.26 22.34
N LEU A 223 9.59 20.60 23.48
CA LEU A 223 8.29 20.46 24.17
C LEU A 223 7.73 21.78 24.72
N LYS A 224 8.53 22.84 24.73
CA LYS A 224 8.13 24.15 25.25
C LYS A 224 6.80 24.61 24.68
N TYR A 225 6.62 24.48 23.36
CA TYR A 225 5.38 24.86 22.69
C TYR A 225 4.16 24.11 23.24
N VAL A 226 4.29 22.81 23.47
CA VAL A 226 3.21 21.98 24.02
C VAL A 226 2.85 22.44 25.43
N PHE A 227 3.86 22.60 26.30
CA PHE A 227 3.64 22.98 27.69
C PHE A 227 3.07 24.40 27.82
N ASP A 228 3.61 25.37 27.07
CA ASP A 228 3.11 26.74 27.10
C ASP A 228 1.65 26.80 26.61
N LYS A 229 1.35 26.18 25.46
CA LYS A 229 0.00 26.13 24.90
C LYS A 229 -1.02 25.51 25.87
N MET A 230 -0.65 24.42 26.54
CA MET A 230 -1.59 23.70 27.40
C MET A 230 -1.69 24.29 28.81
N ARG A 231 -0.69 25.03 29.27
CA ARG A 231 -0.79 25.78 30.52
C ARG A 231 -1.75 26.98 30.45
N GLU A 232 -1.94 27.55 29.26
CA GLU A 232 -2.92 28.59 28.98
C GLU A 232 -4.37 28.07 28.93
N LYS A 233 -4.56 26.75 28.83
CA LYS A 233 -5.88 26.13 28.73
C LYS A 233 -6.53 25.92 30.12
N GLU A 234 -7.80 26.27 30.21
CA GLU A 234 -8.62 26.01 31.40
C GLU A 234 -9.18 24.57 31.39
N CYS A 235 -8.33 23.59 31.59
CA CYS A 235 -8.72 22.18 31.71
C CYS A 235 -8.06 21.56 32.95
N ASP A 236 -8.68 20.53 33.52
CA ASP A 236 -8.18 19.83 34.72
C ASP A 236 -7.12 18.77 34.35
N PHE A 237 -7.23 18.19 33.14
CA PHE A 237 -6.21 17.29 32.54
C PHE A 237 -6.18 17.43 31.03
N TRP A 238 -5.09 16.99 30.43
CA TRP A 238 -4.95 17.04 28.98
C TRP A 238 -4.00 15.97 28.46
N GLY A 239 -4.05 15.74 27.15
CA GLY A 239 -3.08 14.91 26.46
C GLY A 239 -2.60 15.51 25.14
N LEU A 240 -1.68 14.84 24.50
CA LEU A 240 -1.12 15.34 23.25
C LEU A 240 -2.10 15.26 22.10
N ILE A 241 -2.83 14.15 21.96
CA ILE A 241 -3.75 13.91 20.85
C ILE A 241 -4.90 13.00 21.30
N ASP A 242 -6.08 13.24 20.76
CA ASP A 242 -7.25 12.40 20.93
C ASP A 242 -7.39 11.33 19.84
N SER A 243 -8.30 10.42 20.06
CA SER A 243 -8.71 9.38 19.12
C SER A 243 -10.21 9.11 19.27
N THR A 244 -10.85 8.81 18.15
CA THR A 244 -12.28 8.40 18.11
C THR A 244 -12.43 6.92 17.78
N ASP A 245 -11.33 6.16 17.79
CA ASP A 245 -11.37 4.72 17.53
C ASP A 245 -12.29 4.00 18.50
N LYS A 246 -13.38 3.46 17.99
CA LYS A 246 -14.48 2.81 18.70
C LYS A 246 -15.15 3.68 19.79
N LYS A 247 -14.41 4.55 20.47
CA LYS A 247 -14.87 5.46 21.52
C LYS A 247 -13.90 6.64 21.62
N TYR A 248 -14.42 7.85 21.84
CA TYR A 248 -13.56 9.01 22.10
C TYR A 248 -12.69 8.78 23.33
N HIS A 249 -11.39 9.02 23.19
CA HIS A 249 -10.42 8.99 24.28
C HIS A 249 -9.17 9.80 23.93
N ILE A 250 -8.47 10.27 24.94
CA ILE A 250 -7.13 10.83 24.83
C ILE A 250 -6.14 9.66 24.80
N GLN A 251 -5.17 9.68 23.89
CA GLN A 251 -4.20 8.60 23.76
C GLN A 251 -3.28 8.50 24.97
N SER A 252 -3.07 7.27 25.46
CA SER A 252 -2.39 6.96 26.71
C SER A 252 -0.89 7.28 26.78
N PHE A 253 -0.25 7.59 25.64
CA PHE A 253 1.20 7.75 25.62
C PHE A 253 1.70 9.09 26.17
N PHE A 254 0.82 10.07 26.38
CA PHE A 254 1.15 11.33 27.02
C PHE A 254 -0.08 11.99 27.64
N TYR A 255 -0.18 11.94 28.95
CA TYR A 255 -1.16 12.66 29.75
C TYR A 255 -0.51 13.65 30.68
N CYS A 256 -1.20 14.73 30.98
CA CYS A 256 -0.89 15.64 32.08
C CYS A 256 -2.13 15.89 32.95
N PHE A 257 -1.98 15.77 34.23
CA PHE A 257 -3.03 16.00 35.24
C PHE A 257 -2.65 17.16 36.16
N LYS A 258 -3.58 18.09 36.38
CA LYS A 258 -3.39 19.21 37.30
C LYS A 258 -3.70 18.81 38.73
N ASN A 259 -3.25 19.62 39.65
CA ASN A 259 -3.34 19.38 41.13
C ASN A 259 -4.71 18.91 41.60
N LYS A 260 -5.81 19.43 41.04
CA LYS A 260 -7.19 19.05 41.37
C LYS A 260 -7.45 17.56 41.12
N VAL A 261 -6.92 17.01 40.00
CA VAL A 261 -7.05 15.58 39.67
C VAL A 261 -6.11 14.74 40.51
N ILE A 262 -4.84 15.18 40.62
CA ILE A 262 -3.80 14.44 41.36
C ILE A 262 -4.12 14.19 42.81
N ASN A 263 -4.85 15.09 43.46
CA ASN A 263 -5.22 14.98 44.88
C ASN A 263 -6.56 14.27 45.14
N ASP A 264 -7.22 13.77 44.12
CA ASP A 264 -8.45 13.03 44.22
C ASP A 264 -8.23 11.51 44.26
N GLN A 265 -8.81 10.83 45.23
CA GLN A 265 -8.75 9.38 45.35
C GLN A 265 -9.39 8.66 44.14
N MET A 266 -10.40 9.29 43.50
CA MET A 266 -11.04 8.76 42.29
C MET A 266 -10.01 8.44 41.17
N PHE A 267 -9.05 9.36 40.99
CA PHE A 267 -7.98 9.18 40.01
C PHE A 267 -7.19 7.89 40.26
N TYR A 268 -6.77 7.64 41.47
CA TYR A 268 -5.99 6.44 41.83
C TYR A 268 -6.83 5.16 41.81
N ASN A 269 -8.11 5.25 42.18
CA ASN A 269 -9.02 4.10 42.15
C ASN A 269 -9.18 3.54 40.73
N PHE A 270 -9.02 4.37 39.70
CA PHE A 270 -9.03 3.88 38.32
C PHE A 270 -7.88 2.90 38.07
N PHE A 271 -6.67 3.22 38.49
CA PHE A 271 -5.49 2.39 38.30
C PHE A 271 -5.53 1.07 39.10
N GLU A 272 -6.40 0.95 40.10
CA GLU A 272 -6.65 -0.33 40.76
C GLU A 272 -7.29 -1.38 39.83
N ARG A 273 -7.87 -0.94 38.69
CA ARG A 273 -8.38 -1.82 37.65
C ARG A 273 -7.25 -2.51 36.86
N ALA A 274 -6.06 -1.90 36.79
CA ALA A 274 -4.89 -2.46 36.16
C ALA A 274 -4.39 -3.66 36.99
N LYS A 275 -4.73 -4.86 36.57
CA LYS A 275 -4.35 -6.11 37.23
C LYS A 275 -3.16 -6.73 36.50
N PRO A 276 -2.30 -7.41 37.22
CA PRO A 276 -1.23 -8.19 36.57
C PRO A 276 -1.79 -9.23 35.59
N ASN A 277 -0.98 -9.53 34.55
CA ASN A 277 -1.34 -10.47 33.49
C ASN A 277 -2.61 -10.14 32.69
N MET A 278 -2.99 -8.85 32.58
CA MET A 278 -4.08 -8.45 31.69
C MET A 278 -3.68 -8.61 30.22
N LYS A 279 -4.60 -9.10 29.39
CA LYS A 279 -4.40 -9.16 27.95
C LYS A 279 -4.39 -7.75 27.34
N PHE A 280 -3.68 -7.59 26.21
CA PHE A 280 -3.59 -6.31 25.51
C PHE A 280 -4.96 -5.68 25.22
N GLU A 281 -5.89 -6.49 24.67
CA GLU A 281 -7.24 -6.04 24.37
C GLU A 281 -8.03 -5.56 25.59
N GLU A 282 -7.80 -6.18 26.75
CA GLU A 282 -8.42 -5.78 28.00
C GLU A 282 -7.86 -4.44 28.47
N VAL A 283 -6.55 -4.24 28.40
CA VAL A 283 -5.92 -2.96 28.73
C VAL A 283 -6.43 -1.85 27.82
N VAL A 284 -6.48 -2.09 26.51
CA VAL A 284 -6.98 -1.09 25.55
C VAL A 284 -8.46 -0.79 25.77
N SER A 285 -9.31 -1.83 25.95
CA SER A 285 -10.76 -1.65 26.03
C SER A 285 -11.23 -1.13 27.37
N GLN A 286 -10.66 -1.63 28.48
CA GLN A 286 -11.13 -1.35 29.85
C GLN A 286 -10.34 -0.25 30.57
N LEU A 287 -9.12 0.04 30.10
CA LEU A 287 -8.27 1.05 30.71
C LEU A 287 -8.06 2.24 29.75
N GLU A 288 -7.41 2.07 28.61
CA GLU A 288 -7.08 3.19 27.74
C GLU A 288 -8.31 3.95 27.24
N ARG A 289 -9.28 3.24 26.67
CA ARG A 289 -10.50 3.85 26.10
C ARG A 289 -11.48 4.35 27.17
N ASP A 290 -11.48 3.74 28.34
CA ASP A 290 -12.39 4.13 29.42
C ASP A 290 -11.84 5.25 30.30
N PHE A 291 -10.51 5.45 30.34
CA PHE A 291 -9.88 6.38 31.28
C PHE A 291 -10.35 7.83 31.11
N THR A 292 -10.33 8.31 29.86
CA THR A 292 -10.77 9.68 29.56
C THR A 292 -12.21 9.90 29.98
N VAL A 293 -13.11 9.01 29.55
CA VAL A 293 -14.56 9.13 29.87
C VAL A 293 -14.82 9.04 31.36
N PHE A 294 -14.11 8.15 32.07
CA PHE A 294 -14.21 8.03 33.53
C PHE A 294 -13.80 9.32 34.23
N LEU A 295 -12.76 9.99 33.79
CA LEU A 295 -12.34 11.25 34.39
C LEU A 295 -13.24 12.43 34.01
N GLU A 296 -13.80 12.43 32.81
CA GLU A 296 -14.72 13.47 32.30
C GLU A 296 -16.06 13.49 33.04
N GLU A 297 -16.39 12.44 33.82
CA GLU A 297 -17.52 12.48 34.75
C GLU A 297 -17.37 13.60 35.80
N LYS A 298 -16.14 14.05 36.06
CA LYS A 298 -15.85 15.04 37.12
C LYS A 298 -14.92 16.17 36.69
N TYR A 299 -14.11 15.99 35.67
CA TYR A 299 -13.03 16.88 35.30
C TYR A 299 -13.14 17.30 33.83
N SER A 300 -12.69 18.51 33.52
CA SER A 300 -12.57 19.00 32.17
C SER A 300 -11.27 18.51 31.50
N SER A 301 -11.37 18.11 30.26
CA SER A 301 -10.22 17.67 29.46
C SER A 301 -9.98 18.53 28.21
N ASP A 302 -8.76 18.52 27.67
CA ASP A 302 -8.45 19.04 26.34
C ASP A 302 -7.26 18.27 25.72
N CYS A 303 -6.99 18.53 24.44
CA CYS A 303 -5.83 18.01 23.72
C CYS A 303 -5.03 19.12 23.06
N CYS A 304 -3.71 18.95 23.02
CA CYS A 304 -2.83 19.87 22.33
C CYS A 304 -3.05 19.85 20.81
N PHE A 305 -3.25 18.65 20.28
CA PHE A 305 -3.55 18.38 18.87
C PHE A 305 -4.83 17.56 18.77
N ARG A 306 -5.58 17.76 17.67
CA ARG A 306 -6.79 16.99 17.42
C ARG A 306 -6.51 15.92 16.36
N GLY A 307 -7.06 14.75 16.60
CA GLY A 307 -7.16 13.72 15.56
C GLY A 307 -7.98 14.25 14.37
N ILE A 308 -7.70 13.81 13.14
CA ILE A 308 -8.45 14.25 11.94
C ILE A 308 -9.90 13.77 12.09
N ALA A 309 -10.84 14.67 11.76
CA ALA A 309 -12.26 14.39 11.80
C ALA A 309 -12.62 13.14 10.98
N GLU A 310 -13.50 12.33 11.51
CA GLU A 310 -13.98 11.02 11.04
C GLU A 310 -14.41 10.95 9.57
N SER A 311 -14.73 12.07 8.92
CA SER A 311 -15.26 12.08 7.56
C SER A 311 -14.27 11.58 6.50
N ALA A 312 -12.96 11.62 6.78
CA ALA A 312 -11.93 11.15 5.86
C ALA A 312 -11.45 9.72 6.14
N MET A 313 -11.89 9.09 7.24
CA MET A 313 -11.33 7.83 7.73
C MET A 313 -12.36 6.73 8.04
N LYS A 314 -13.59 6.82 7.54
CA LYS A 314 -14.64 5.81 7.82
C LYS A 314 -14.30 4.37 7.39
N SER A 315 -13.25 4.17 6.62
CA SER A 315 -12.79 2.84 6.19
C SER A 315 -11.61 2.27 7.01
N TYR A 316 -11.00 3.04 7.92
CA TYR A 316 -9.83 2.59 8.69
C TYR A 316 -10.17 2.44 10.16
N SER A 317 -10.34 1.20 10.59
CA SER A 317 -10.55 0.88 12.01
C SER A 317 -9.27 1.15 12.81
N GLY A 318 -9.27 2.20 13.59
CA GLY A 318 -8.60 2.11 14.87
C GLY A 318 -7.27 2.77 15.11
N ASN A 319 -6.70 3.65 14.28
CA ASN A 319 -5.47 4.32 14.68
C ASN A 319 -5.47 5.81 14.40
N SER A 320 -4.92 6.56 15.38
CA SER A 320 -4.80 8.02 15.29
C SER A 320 -3.83 8.46 14.19
N ASN A 321 -3.96 9.70 13.78
CA ASN A 321 -3.05 10.37 12.83
C ASN A 321 -1.56 10.23 13.16
N SER A 322 -1.21 10.18 14.46
CA SER A 322 0.17 9.97 14.90
C SER A 322 0.77 8.63 14.48
N THR A 323 -0.06 7.67 14.07
CA THR A 323 0.40 6.37 13.57
C THR A 323 0.29 6.26 12.05
N ILE A 324 -0.82 6.76 11.49
CA ILE A 324 -1.13 6.58 10.05
C ILE A 324 -0.53 7.70 9.21
N TRP A 325 -0.57 8.94 9.72
CA TRP A 325 -0.12 10.14 9.02
C TRP A 325 0.92 10.93 9.83
N PRO A 326 2.05 10.31 10.21
CA PRO A 326 3.00 10.92 11.13
C PRO A 326 3.55 12.24 10.59
N ILE A 327 3.93 12.31 9.32
CA ILE A 327 4.49 13.54 8.74
C ILE A 327 3.48 14.68 8.65
N SER A 328 2.23 14.38 8.34
CA SER A 328 1.17 15.38 8.22
C SER A 328 0.90 16.08 9.56
N ILE A 329 0.92 15.31 10.65
CA ILE A 329 0.72 15.89 11.98
C ILE A 329 2.00 16.53 12.52
N MET A 330 3.19 16.01 12.19
CA MET A 330 4.46 16.62 12.57
C MET A 330 4.67 17.99 11.92
N LYS A 331 4.25 18.17 10.66
CA LYS A 331 4.24 19.49 9.99
C LYS A 331 3.35 20.52 10.70
N GLN A 332 2.44 20.09 11.57
CA GLN A 332 1.63 20.96 12.44
C GLN A 332 2.29 21.21 13.80
N GLY A 333 3.52 20.75 14.02
CA GLY A 333 4.25 20.92 15.26
C GLY A 333 4.08 19.75 16.26
N PHE A 334 3.45 18.65 15.87
CA PHE A 334 3.35 17.46 16.73
C PHE A 334 4.72 16.86 16.98
N PRO A 335 5.15 16.69 18.27
CA PRO A 335 6.56 16.43 18.56
C PRO A 335 6.98 14.96 18.53
N PHE A 336 6.10 14.02 18.21
CA PHE A 336 6.38 12.59 18.30
C PHE A 336 5.99 11.81 17.05
N VAL A 337 6.64 10.67 16.84
CA VAL A 337 6.23 9.67 15.87
C VAL A 337 6.12 8.31 16.55
N LYS A 338 5.01 7.59 16.31
CA LYS A 338 4.82 6.25 16.90
C LYS A 338 5.91 5.30 16.41
N VAL A 339 6.55 4.56 17.33
CA VAL A 339 7.55 3.54 17.01
C VAL A 339 6.98 2.54 15.98
N LYS A 340 5.74 2.11 16.17
CA LYS A 340 5.04 1.19 15.26
C LYS A 340 4.81 1.75 13.86
N ALA A 341 4.81 3.06 13.66
CA ALA A 341 4.71 3.69 12.36
C ALA A 341 5.99 3.56 11.54
N LEU A 342 7.13 3.39 12.19
CA LEU A 342 8.44 3.29 11.54
C LEU A 342 9.02 1.87 11.53
N ASP A 343 8.63 0.99 12.47
CA ASP A 343 9.21 -0.35 12.61
C ASP A 343 8.50 -1.45 11.80
N GLY A 344 7.46 -1.10 11.03
CA GLY A 344 6.79 -2.01 10.12
C GLY A 344 5.81 -2.99 10.76
N ARG A 345 5.50 -2.88 12.06
CA ARG A 345 4.56 -3.78 12.77
C ARG A 345 3.12 -3.68 12.28
N PHE A 346 2.75 -2.57 11.63
CA PHE A 346 1.40 -2.33 11.11
C PHE A 346 1.21 -2.68 9.64
N GLY A 347 2.12 -3.41 9.01
CA GLY A 347 2.03 -3.64 7.57
C GLY A 347 2.19 -2.33 6.76
N SER A 348 2.65 -2.43 5.55
CA SER A 348 2.92 -1.28 4.66
C SER A 348 1.66 -0.53 4.17
N GLU A 349 0.47 -0.97 4.58
CA GLU A 349 -0.79 -0.63 3.92
C GLU A 349 -1.43 0.68 4.38
N LEU A 350 -0.97 1.24 5.51
CA LEU A 350 -1.67 2.34 6.19
C LEU A 350 -0.76 3.51 6.58
N HIS A 351 0.49 3.57 6.12
CA HIS A 351 1.44 4.56 6.58
C HIS A 351 1.82 5.56 5.49
N GLU A 352 1.89 6.84 5.86
CA GLU A 352 2.69 7.82 5.14
C GLU A 352 4.11 7.26 4.97
N ASN A 353 4.79 7.67 3.91
CA ASN A 353 6.11 7.18 3.60
C ASN A 353 7.04 7.28 4.82
N ARG A 354 7.48 6.12 5.32
CA ARG A 354 8.43 6.03 6.41
C ARG A 354 9.70 6.83 6.11
N GLU A 355 10.18 6.77 4.88
CA GLU A 355 11.39 7.45 4.44
C GLU A 355 11.18 8.98 4.44
N GLU A 356 10.04 9.48 3.99
CA GLU A 356 9.71 10.90 4.04
C GLU A 356 9.61 11.38 5.49
N THR A 357 9.04 10.57 6.37
CA THR A 357 8.97 10.86 7.81
C THR A 357 10.38 10.90 8.43
N LEU A 358 11.23 9.94 8.09
CA LEU A 358 12.61 9.89 8.55
C LEU A 358 13.43 11.06 8.02
N GLU A 359 13.24 11.45 6.76
CA GLU A 359 13.91 12.60 6.17
C GLU A 359 13.46 13.92 6.81
N PHE A 360 12.17 14.04 7.10
CA PHE A 360 11.64 15.19 7.85
C PHE A 360 12.28 15.28 9.25
N ILE A 361 12.41 14.15 9.94
CA ILE A 361 13.09 14.10 11.24
C ILE A 361 14.57 14.45 11.08
N ARG A 362 15.26 13.93 10.06
CA ARG A 362 16.66 14.22 9.77
C ARG A 362 16.90 15.71 9.58
N SER A 363 16.06 16.35 8.77
CA SER A 363 16.17 17.79 8.50
C SER A 363 15.82 18.68 9.69
N THR A 364 15.06 18.15 10.65
CA THR A 364 14.58 18.90 11.81
C THR A 364 15.43 18.63 13.06
N ASN A 365 15.87 17.38 13.25
CA ASN A 365 16.59 16.92 14.45
C ASN A 365 17.50 15.74 14.08
N ALA A 366 18.71 16.05 13.62
CA ALA A 366 19.67 15.06 13.15
C ALA A 366 20.13 14.07 14.24
N ASP A 367 20.24 14.52 15.49
CA ASP A 367 20.66 13.66 16.62
C ASP A 367 19.58 12.60 16.88
N LEU A 368 18.31 13.01 16.96
CA LEU A 368 17.20 12.09 17.12
C LEU A 368 17.10 11.12 15.94
N TYR A 369 17.31 11.59 14.72
CA TYR A 369 17.32 10.74 13.53
C TYR A 369 18.35 9.61 13.66
N SER A 370 19.57 9.92 14.07
CA SER A 370 20.63 8.92 14.27
C SER A 370 20.25 7.88 15.34
N ILE A 371 19.62 8.32 16.42
CA ILE A 371 19.12 7.44 17.49
C ILE A 371 18.00 6.54 16.96
N ILE A 372 17.05 7.08 16.18
CA ILE A 372 15.96 6.32 15.57
C ILE A 372 16.51 5.27 14.61
N GLN A 373 17.46 5.64 13.75
CA GLN A 373 18.10 4.68 12.83
C GLN A 373 18.74 3.51 13.59
N SER A 374 19.48 3.81 14.66
CA SER A 374 20.12 2.79 15.51
C SER A 374 19.08 1.85 16.13
N ASP A 375 17.98 2.37 16.65
CA ASP A 375 16.91 1.56 17.25
C ASP A 375 16.15 0.74 16.21
N LEU A 376 15.83 1.31 15.04
CA LEU A 376 15.19 0.59 13.95
C LEU A 376 16.09 -0.56 13.45
N LYS A 377 17.40 -0.34 13.34
CA LYS A 377 18.36 -1.39 13.04
C LYS A 377 18.38 -2.48 14.12
N ARG A 378 18.38 -2.10 15.41
CA ARG A 378 18.28 -3.04 16.54
C ARG A 378 16.99 -3.89 16.46
N ARG A 379 15.88 -3.31 16.01
CA ARG A 379 14.60 -4.01 15.76
C ARG A 379 14.59 -4.85 14.50
N GLY A 380 15.70 -4.87 13.73
CA GLY A 380 15.80 -5.58 12.46
C GLY A 380 15.00 -4.95 11.33
N VAL A 381 14.68 -3.66 11.44
CA VAL A 381 14.06 -2.90 10.37
C VAL A 381 15.12 -2.52 9.35
N ALA A 382 14.98 -2.99 8.13
CA ALA A 382 15.81 -2.51 7.03
C ALA A 382 15.42 -1.05 6.73
N LEU A 383 16.33 -0.15 7.02
CA LEU A 383 16.21 1.24 6.60
C LEU A 383 16.69 1.34 5.16
N LYS A 384 15.88 1.92 4.27
CA LYS A 384 16.43 2.41 3.01
C LYS A 384 17.39 3.53 3.38
N ASN A 385 18.67 3.34 3.06
CA ASN A 385 19.51 4.51 2.91
C ASN A 385 18.86 5.32 1.79
N ALA A 386 18.44 6.56 2.12
CA ALA A 386 18.02 7.50 1.11
C ALA A 386 19.08 7.47 0.02
N TYR A 387 18.67 7.24 -1.23
CA TYR A 387 19.56 7.21 -2.37
C TYR A 387 20.21 8.58 -2.53
N ASP A 388 21.17 8.87 -1.68
CA ASP A 388 22.10 9.96 -1.92
C ASP A 388 23.17 9.38 -2.85
N ILE A 389 23.01 9.67 -4.14
CA ILE A 389 23.95 9.31 -5.22
C ILE A 389 25.39 9.78 -4.88
N ASN A 390 25.56 10.57 -3.84
CA ASN A 390 26.84 11.11 -3.41
C ASN A 390 27.57 10.28 -2.33
N SER A 391 27.05 9.13 -1.89
CA SER A 391 27.71 8.31 -0.85
C SER A 391 27.82 6.83 -1.21
N PHE A 392 28.35 6.50 -2.38
CA PHE A 392 28.89 5.15 -2.63
C PHE A 392 30.29 4.96 -2.00
N GLU A 393 30.60 5.70 -0.92
CA GLU A 393 31.91 5.64 -0.24
C GLU A 393 32.29 4.21 0.19
N GLU A 394 31.32 3.38 0.54
CA GLU A 394 31.55 1.98 0.87
C GLU A 394 32.06 1.16 -0.33
N LEU A 395 31.61 1.48 -1.55
CA LEU A 395 32.08 0.83 -2.78
C LEU A 395 33.55 1.21 -3.09
N ASP A 396 34.01 2.38 -2.68
CA ASP A 396 35.37 2.85 -2.97
C ASP A 396 36.44 1.95 -2.37
N TYR A 397 36.21 1.41 -1.18
CA TYR A 397 37.11 0.53 -0.46
C TYR A 397 37.03 -0.94 -0.90
N LYS A 398 36.08 -1.30 -1.82
CA LYS A 398 35.91 -2.66 -2.28
C LYS A 398 36.61 -2.87 -3.63
N LYS A 399 37.19 -4.06 -3.81
CA LYS A 399 37.78 -4.46 -5.09
C LYS A 399 36.74 -5.04 -6.04
N ILE A 400 35.74 -5.74 -5.44
CA ILE A 400 34.71 -6.47 -6.19
C ILE A 400 33.33 -5.99 -5.72
N VAL A 401 32.48 -5.76 -6.72
CA VAL A 401 31.04 -5.52 -6.53
C VAL A 401 30.29 -6.72 -7.11
N SER A 402 29.56 -7.44 -6.27
CA SER A 402 28.77 -8.57 -6.71
C SER A 402 27.27 -8.25 -6.60
N PHE A 403 26.51 -8.69 -7.58
CA PHE A 403 25.08 -8.50 -7.63
C PHE A 403 24.34 -9.85 -7.63
N ASP A 404 23.19 -9.93 -6.98
CA ASP A 404 22.18 -10.90 -7.35
C ASP A 404 21.58 -10.55 -8.71
N ILE A 405 20.90 -11.49 -9.36
CA ILE A 405 20.38 -11.29 -10.72
C ILE A 405 18.90 -10.91 -10.69
N PHE A 406 18.00 -11.81 -10.25
CA PHE A 406 16.56 -11.56 -10.31
C PHE A 406 16.09 -10.68 -9.14
N ASP A 407 15.15 -9.80 -9.43
CA ASP A 407 14.68 -8.74 -8.51
C ASP A 407 15.79 -7.76 -8.07
N THR A 408 17.04 -7.97 -8.52
CA THR A 408 18.18 -7.07 -8.31
C THR A 408 18.63 -6.44 -9.62
N LEU A 409 19.37 -7.15 -10.49
CA LEU A 409 19.79 -6.65 -11.82
C LEU A 409 18.62 -6.70 -12.83
N LEU A 410 17.86 -7.77 -12.81
CA LEU A 410 16.77 -8.06 -13.74
C LEU A 410 15.44 -8.17 -13.00
N ILE A 411 14.39 -7.69 -13.64
CA ILE A 411 13.00 -7.78 -13.15
C ILE A 411 12.12 -8.39 -14.22
N ARG A 412 11.11 -9.16 -13.81
CA ARG A 412 10.02 -9.62 -14.68
C ARG A 412 8.89 -8.59 -14.66
N PRO A 413 8.17 -8.36 -15.78
CA PRO A 413 7.07 -7.40 -15.84
C PRO A 413 5.77 -7.97 -15.22
N PHE A 414 5.89 -8.67 -14.10
CA PHE A 414 4.81 -9.25 -13.33
C PHE A 414 5.06 -9.03 -11.84
N VAL A 415 3.98 -8.88 -11.07
CA VAL A 415 4.07 -8.77 -9.61
C VAL A 415 4.61 -10.07 -9.00
N ASN A 416 4.10 -11.22 -9.44
CA ASN A 416 4.64 -12.50 -9.02
C ASN A 416 5.56 -13.09 -10.10
N PRO A 417 6.76 -13.56 -9.75
CA PRO A 417 7.67 -14.17 -10.75
C PRO A 417 7.06 -15.38 -11.48
N THR A 418 6.18 -16.13 -10.83
CA THR A 418 5.50 -17.31 -11.40
C THR A 418 4.39 -16.97 -12.39
N ASP A 419 3.99 -15.69 -12.50
CA ASP A 419 2.99 -15.28 -13.48
C ASP A 419 3.52 -15.38 -14.92
N LEU A 420 4.85 -15.44 -15.09
CA LEU A 420 5.46 -15.83 -16.35
C LEU A 420 4.90 -17.17 -16.88
N PHE A 421 4.74 -18.16 -16.01
CA PHE A 421 4.22 -19.48 -16.39
C PHE A 421 2.73 -19.44 -16.73
N LYS A 422 1.95 -18.60 -16.04
CA LYS A 422 0.56 -18.35 -16.41
C LYS A 422 0.46 -17.66 -17.76
N TYR A 423 1.31 -16.66 -17.98
CA TYR A 423 1.38 -15.96 -19.26
C TYR A 423 1.71 -16.92 -20.41
N LEU A 424 2.71 -17.77 -20.21
CA LEU A 424 3.09 -18.80 -21.19
C LEU A 424 1.93 -19.80 -21.44
N GLU A 425 1.21 -20.21 -20.38
CA GLU A 425 0.05 -21.10 -20.49
C GLU A 425 -1.02 -20.52 -21.42
N VAL A 426 -1.39 -19.25 -21.20
CA VAL A 426 -2.46 -18.61 -22.01
C VAL A 426 -1.98 -18.28 -23.43
N GLU A 427 -0.74 -17.80 -23.60
CA GLU A 427 -0.17 -17.49 -24.92
C GLU A 427 -0.04 -18.71 -25.82
N LYS A 428 0.36 -19.83 -25.26
CA LYS A 428 0.54 -21.09 -26.01
C LYS A 428 -0.70 -21.99 -25.99
N LYS A 429 -1.81 -21.57 -25.36
CA LYS A 429 -3.04 -22.36 -25.16
C LYS A 429 -2.72 -23.74 -24.55
N ALA A 430 -1.89 -23.71 -23.51
CA ALA A 430 -1.29 -24.89 -22.90
C ALA A 430 -1.92 -25.22 -21.55
N ASP A 431 -3.23 -25.40 -21.52
CA ASP A 431 -4.03 -25.59 -20.32
C ASP A 431 -3.41 -26.61 -19.33
N GLY A 432 -3.17 -26.14 -18.09
CA GLY A 432 -2.56 -26.89 -16.99
C GLY A 432 -1.03 -26.84 -16.96
N PHE A 433 -0.38 -26.03 -17.80
CA PHE A 433 1.08 -25.87 -17.78
C PHE A 433 1.57 -25.24 -16.48
N PHE A 434 0.94 -24.17 -16.02
CA PHE A 434 1.30 -23.49 -14.78
C PHE A 434 1.39 -24.44 -13.59
N ASP A 435 0.31 -25.20 -13.36
CA ASP A 435 0.27 -26.15 -12.25
C ASP A 435 1.28 -27.29 -12.42
N ALA A 436 1.41 -27.81 -13.65
CA ALA A 436 2.37 -28.87 -13.98
C ALA A 436 3.82 -28.40 -13.75
N ARG A 437 4.15 -27.16 -14.12
CA ARG A 437 5.49 -26.58 -13.97
C ARG A 437 5.84 -26.34 -12.50
N ILE A 438 4.92 -25.75 -11.73
CA ILE A 438 5.08 -25.52 -10.29
C ILE A 438 5.22 -26.85 -9.56
N ASN A 439 4.39 -27.86 -9.90
CA ASN A 439 4.48 -29.17 -9.27
C ASN A 439 5.77 -29.91 -9.62
N ALA A 440 6.20 -29.84 -10.88
CA ALA A 440 7.46 -30.47 -11.32
C ALA A 440 8.67 -29.90 -10.54
N GLU A 441 8.72 -28.58 -10.29
CA GLU A 441 9.77 -27.97 -9.47
C GLU A 441 9.72 -28.46 -8.01
N LYS A 442 8.55 -28.53 -7.40
CA LYS A 442 8.40 -29.05 -6.03
C LYS A 442 8.87 -30.49 -5.92
N VAL A 443 8.52 -31.32 -6.92
CA VAL A 443 8.93 -32.71 -6.96
C VAL A 443 10.44 -32.86 -7.19
N ALA A 444 11.01 -32.06 -8.08
CA ALA A 444 12.45 -32.03 -8.32
C ALA A 444 13.23 -31.67 -7.06
N ARG A 445 12.85 -30.58 -6.38
CA ARG A 445 13.47 -30.12 -5.11
C ARG A 445 13.38 -31.18 -4.01
N LYS A 446 12.30 -31.98 -3.96
CA LYS A 446 12.14 -33.05 -2.97
C LYS A 446 13.00 -34.28 -3.24
N ASN A 447 13.23 -34.62 -4.51
CA ASN A 447 13.86 -35.88 -4.91
C ASN A 447 15.35 -35.77 -5.24
N ILE A 448 15.88 -34.57 -5.33
CA ILE A 448 17.28 -34.32 -5.66
C ILE A 448 18.04 -33.93 -4.40
N SER A 449 19.20 -34.56 -4.20
CA SER A 449 20.04 -34.40 -3.01
C SER A 449 20.97 -33.18 -3.01
N TYR A 450 20.98 -32.42 -4.09
CA TYR A 450 21.76 -31.19 -4.19
C TYR A 450 21.01 -29.99 -3.55
N GLU A 451 21.76 -28.96 -3.17
CA GLU A 451 21.13 -27.75 -2.61
C GLU A 451 20.31 -26.95 -3.64
N GLU A 452 20.69 -27.02 -4.93
CA GLU A 452 19.95 -26.38 -6.02
C GLU A 452 19.79 -27.32 -7.21
N ILE A 453 18.58 -27.32 -7.77
CA ILE A 453 18.20 -28.09 -8.96
C ILE A 453 18.50 -27.31 -10.25
N THR A 454 18.52 -28.00 -11.38
CA THR A 454 18.60 -27.39 -12.70
C THR A 454 17.24 -27.34 -13.37
N LEU A 455 17.10 -26.55 -14.43
CA LEU A 455 15.90 -26.55 -15.27
C LEU A 455 15.66 -27.95 -15.86
N ASP A 456 16.73 -28.66 -16.23
CA ASP A 456 16.63 -30.05 -16.71
C ASP A 456 16.05 -30.99 -15.64
N ASP A 457 16.41 -30.81 -14.39
CA ASP A 457 15.86 -31.60 -13.28
C ASP A 457 14.36 -31.34 -13.12
N ILE A 458 13.92 -30.09 -13.26
CA ILE A 458 12.49 -29.75 -13.22
C ILE A 458 11.75 -30.46 -14.37
N TYR A 459 12.28 -30.37 -15.59
CA TYR A 459 11.63 -30.97 -16.76
C TYR A 459 11.71 -32.49 -16.82
N LYS A 460 12.53 -33.15 -15.99
CA LYS A 460 12.42 -34.62 -15.77
C LYS A 460 11.10 -34.99 -15.11
N TYR A 461 10.58 -34.17 -14.23
CA TYR A 461 9.35 -34.43 -13.46
C TYR A 461 8.10 -33.79 -14.05
N ILE A 462 8.22 -32.97 -15.07
CA ILE A 462 7.05 -32.41 -15.76
C ILE A 462 6.30 -33.50 -16.52
N ILE A 463 4.98 -33.39 -16.58
CA ILE A 463 4.16 -34.37 -17.33
C ILE A 463 4.54 -34.37 -18.82
N PRO A 464 4.41 -35.52 -19.52
CA PRO A 464 4.87 -35.68 -20.88
C PRO A 464 4.34 -34.63 -21.87
N LYS A 465 3.11 -34.16 -21.67
CA LYS A 465 2.45 -33.14 -22.50
C LYS A 465 3.28 -31.85 -22.65
N PHE A 466 4.08 -31.49 -21.64
CA PHE A 466 4.79 -30.21 -21.59
C PHE A 466 6.32 -30.34 -21.64
N LYS A 467 6.87 -31.52 -21.93
CA LYS A 467 8.33 -31.71 -21.99
C LYS A 467 9.05 -30.79 -22.98
N ASN A 468 8.39 -30.42 -24.05
CA ASN A 468 8.92 -29.51 -25.09
C ASN A 468 8.80 -28.03 -24.74
N PHE A 469 8.26 -27.68 -23.56
CA PHE A 469 8.11 -26.29 -23.12
C PHE A 469 9.38 -25.69 -22.52
N LYS A 470 10.42 -26.47 -22.29
CA LYS A 470 11.67 -26.01 -21.68
C LYS A 470 12.30 -24.83 -22.44
N GLU A 471 12.47 -25.00 -23.73
CA GLU A 471 13.05 -23.98 -24.61
C GLU A 471 12.11 -22.77 -24.75
N ILE A 472 10.81 -23.00 -24.73
CA ILE A 472 9.80 -21.92 -24.75
C ILE A 472 9.85 -21.12 -23.44
N GLU A 473 10.02 -21.77 -22.29
CA GLU A 473 10.20 -21.09 -20.99
C GLU A 473 11.42 -20.17 -21.04
N ILE A 474 12.56 -20.67 -21.57
CA ILE A 474 13.77 -19.87 -21.73
C ILE A 474 13.55 -18.69 -22.69
N GLU A 475 12.87 -18.92 -23.82
CA GLU A 475 12.53 -17.85 -24.76
C GLU A 475 11.72 -16.74 -24.12
N TYR A 476 10.72 -17.09 -23.30
CA TYR A 476 9.88 -16.11 -22.61
C TYR A 476 10.64 -15.37 -21.50
N GLU A 477 11.50 -16.05 -20.75
CA GLU A 477 12.42 -15.38 -19.81
C GLU A 477 13.30 -14.37 -20.54
N MET A 478 13.91 -14.80 -21.67
CA MET A 478 14.76 -13.93 -22.48
C MET A 478 14.03 -12.71 -23.03
N ASN A 479 12.76 -12.84 -23.39
CA ASN A 479 12.02 -11.76 -24.02
C ASN A 479 11.41 -10.78 -23.02
N LEU A 480 11.03 -11.23 -21.84
CA LEU A 480 10.27 -10.44 -20.86
C LEU A 480 11.13 -9.82 -19.77
N CYS A 481 12.32 -10.38 -19.46
CA CYS A 481 13.16 -9.77 -18.44
C CYS A 481 13.68 -8.40 -18.86
N LEU A 482 13.59 -7.45 -17.94
CA LEU A 482 13.98 -6.05 -18.11
C LEU A 482 15.07 -5.69 -17.11
N ALA A 483 15.93 -4.72 -17.45
CA ALA A 483 16.88 -4.15 -16.52
C ALA A 483 16.15 -3.45 -15.36
N ASN A 484 16.61 -3.66 -14.14
CA ASN A 484 16.08 -2.96 -12.98
C ASN A 484 16.64 -1.52 -12.93
N PRO A 485 15.80 -0.49 -13.08
CA PRO A 485 16.27 0.88 -13.10
C PRO A 485 16.91 1.34 -11.79
N LYS A 486 16.62 0.67 -10.67
CA LYS A 486 17.18 1.02 -9.35
C LYS A 486 18.65 0.72 -9.22
N VAL A 487 19.14 -0.30 -9.90
CA VAL A 487 20.53 -0.76 -9.75
C VAL A 487 21.47 -0.13 -10.77
N GLN A 488 20.94 0.49 -11.81
CA GLN A 488 21.73 1.06 -12.91
C GLN A 488 22.79 2.04 -12.43
N ALA A 489 22.43 2.96 -11.53
CA ALA A 489 23.37 3.95 -10.98
C ALA A 489 24.54 3.30 -10.22
N ILE A 490 24.28 2.21 -9.48
CA ILE A 490 25.29 1.48 -8.72
C ILE A 490 26.24 0.73 -9.69
N TYR A 491 25.66 0.11 -10.71
CA TYR A 491 26.39 -0.58 -11.75
C TYR A 491 27.29 0.38 -12.52
N ASP A 492 26.77 1.52 -12.96
CA ASP A 492 27.52 2.56 -13.67
C ASP A 492 28.65 3.15 -12.81
N TYR A 493 28.39 3.35 -11.51
CA TYR A 493 29.40 3.78 -10.56
C TYR A 493 30.54 2.77 -10.42
N ALA A 494 30.20 1.48 -10.30
CA ALA A 494 31.18 0.41 -10.21
C ALA A 494 32.05 0.34 -11.49
N MET A 495 31.43 0.45 -12.66
CA MET A 495 32.16 0.52 -13.94
C MET A 495 33.11 1.71 -14.02
N LYS A 496 32.59 2.91 -13.73
CA LYS A 496 33.36 4.16 -13.79
C LYS A 496 34.58 4.14 -12.87
N ASN A 497 34.49 3.44 -11.74
CA ASN A 497 35.60 3.29 -10.77
C ASN A 497 36.42 2.02 -10.98
N ASN A 498 36.33 1.38 -12.17
CA ASN A 498 37.09 0.19 -12.57
C ASN A 498 37.00 -0.96 -11.54
N LYS A 499 35.86 -1.13 -10.89
CA LYS A 499 35.62 -2.27 -9.99
C LYS A 499 35.41 -3.54 -10.78
N LYS A 500 35.89 -4.67 -10.30
CA LYS A 500 35.52 -5.96 -10.83
C LYS A 500 34.06 -6.24 -10.49
N ILE A 501 33.21 -6.45 -11.50
CA ILE A 501 31.77 -6.69 -11.32
C ILE A 501 31.49 -8.17 -11.60
N ILE A 502 30.79 -8.84 -10.70
CA ILE A 502 30.38 -10.24 -10.82
C ILE A 502 28.89 -10.40 -10.47
N ALA A 503 28.28 -11.51 -10.89
CA ALA A 503 26.94 -11.88 -10.46
C ALA A 503 26.94 -13.21 -9.69
N ILE A 504 26.14 -13.29 -8.62
CA ILE A 504 25.98 -14.50 -7.78
C ILE A 504 24.47 -14.75 -7.59
N SER A 505 23.94 -15.82 -8.16
CA SER A 505 22.49 -16.07 -8.18
C SER A 505 22.11 -17.49 -7.75
N ASP A 506 21.08 -17.57 -6.91
CA ASP A 506 20.40 -18.82 -6.62
C ASP A 506 19.29 -19.02 -7.67
N MET A 507 19.61 -19.82 -8.73
CA MET A 507 18.72 -19.98 -9.88
C MET A 507 18.90 -21.32 -10.57
N TYR A 508 17.81 -21.93 -11.01
CA TYR A 508 17.79 -23.19 -11.76
C TYR A 508 18.11 -23.04 -13.26
N LEU A 509 18.04 -21.83 -13.81
CA LEU A 509 18.39 -21.57 -15.22
C LEU A 509 19.86 -21.84 -15.50
N PRO A 510 20.20 -22.29 -16.72
CA PRO A 510 21.59 -22.44 -17.14
C PRO A 510 22.35 -21.12 -17.10
N LYS A 511 23.63 -21.18 -16.69
CA LYS A 511 24.52 -20.01 -16.62
C LYS A 511 24.53 -19.21 -17.94
N LYS A 512 24.58 -19.89 -19.11
CA LYS A 512 24.60 -19.24 -20.43
C LYS A 512 23.35 -18.39 -20.65
N VAL A 513 22.16 -18.83 -20.20
CA VAL A 513 20.91 -18.07 -20.31
C VAL A 513 20.99 -16.80 -19.47
N LEU A 514 21.58 -16.88 -18.27
CA LEU A 514 21.75 -15.72 -17.39
C LEU A 514 22.77 -14.72 -17.96
N GLU A 515 23.86 -15.18 -18.55
CA GLU A 515 24.84 -14.34 -19.22
C GLU A 515 24.20 -13.60 -20.41
N ASP A 516 23.44 -14.29 -21.25
CA ASP A 516 22.74 -13.70 -22.38
C ASP A 516 21.66 -12.69 -21.94
N LEU A 517 20.96 -12.97 -20.85
CA LEU A 517 19.99 -12.04 -20.23
C LEU A 517 20.67 -10.75 -19.72
N LEU A 518 21.80 -10.88 -19.06
CA LEU A 518 22.58 -9.74 -18.56
C LEU A 518 23.11 -8.89 -19.72
N GLU A 519 23.66 -9.52 -20.75
CA GLU A 519 24.16 -8.82 -21.93
C GLU A 519 23.04 -8.08 -22.67
N LYS A 520 21.89 -8.74 -22.90
CA LYS A 520 20.70 -8.15 -23.54
C LYS A 520 20.20 -6.90 -22.78
N ASN A 521 20.32 -6.91 -21.47
CA ASN A 521 19.82 -5.83 -20.59
C ASN A 521 20.88 -4.78 -20.23
N GLY A 522 22.04 -4.77 -20.90
CA GLY A 522 23.06 -3.72 -20.76
C GLY A 522 24.09 -3.96 -19.65
N PHE A 523 24.11 -5.14 -19.03
CA PHE A 523 25.09 -5.50 -17.98
C PHE A 523 26.29 -6.28 -18.56
N SER A 524 26.81 -5.83 -19.70
CA SER A 524 27.85 -6.51 -20.48
C SER A 524 29.20 -6.63 -19.78
N GLU A 525 29.48 -5.82 -18.75
CA GLU A 525 30.76 -5.87 -18.00
C GLU A 525 30.77 -6.93 -16.88
N ILE A 526 29.67 -7.64 -16.66
CA ILE A 526 29.62 -8.79 -15.77
C ILE A 526 30.15 -10.02 -16.50
N LYS A 527 31.44 -10.29 -16.36
CA LYS A 527 32.10 -11.42 -17.06
C LYS A 527 32.12 -12.71 -16.24
N GLU A 528 31.89 -12.65 -14.95
CA GLU A 528 31.88 -13.82 -14.07
C GLU A 528 30.51 -13.94 -13.41
N VAL A 529 29.80 -15.02 -13.75
CA VAL A 529 28.49 -15.36 -13.22
C VAL A 529 28.57 -16.68 -12.48
N TYR A 530 28.22 -16.65 -11.18
CA TYR A 530 28.19 -17.81 -10.30
C TYR A 530 26.75 -18.22 -10.05
N VAL A 531 26.39 -19.43 -10.50
CA VAL A 531 25.00 -19.92 -10.48
C VAL A 531 24.91 -21.15 -9.58
N SER A 532 23.97 -21.14 -8.65
CA SER A 532 23.77 -22.24 -7.70
C SER A 532 23.46 -23.58 -8.37
N SER A 533 22.72 -23.56 -9.48
CA SER A 533 22.35 -24.79 -10.21
C SER A 533 23.55 -25.50 -10.84
N GLU A 534 24.63 -24.78 -11.19
CA GLU A 534 25.86 -25.39 -11.71
C GLU A 534 26.81 -25.81 -10.60
N ILE A 535 27.00 -24.92 -9.61
CA ILE A 535 27.96 -25.10 -8.51
C ILE A 535 27.43 -26.08 -7.45
N LYS A 536 26.09 -26.28 -7.40
CA LYS A 536 25.37 -27.13 -6.44
C LYS A 536 25.42 -26.64 -4.99
N TYR A 537 25.73 -25.35 -4.77
CA TYR A 537 25.67 -24.64 -3.52
C TYR A 537 24.79 -23.41 -3.66
N THR A 538 24.09 -23.04 -2.58
CA THR A 538 23.20 -21.87 -2.55
C THR A 538 23.76 -20.74 -1.69
N LYS A 539 23.30 -19.51 -1.97
CA LYS A 539 23.52 -18.34 -1.11
C LYS A 539 22.80 -18.54 0.23
N GLY A 540 21.59 -19.10 0.20
CA GLY A 540 20.78 -19.36 1.38
C GLY A 540 21.46 -20.18 2.47
N HIS A 541 22.41 -21.04 2.12
CA HIS A 541 23.26 -21.76 3.05
C HIS A 541 24.67 -21.14 3.23
N GLY A 542 24.95 -20.02 2.58
CA GLY A 542 26.24 -19.34 2.60
C GLY A 542 27.36 -20.07 1.85
N LYS A 543 27.11 -21.28 1.32
CA LYS A 543 28.16 -22.08 0.68
C LYS A 543 28.55 -21.54 -0.69
N LEU A 544 27.62 -20.96 -1.44
CA LEU A 544 27.94 -20.33 -2.72
C LEU A 544 28.88 -19.13 -2.53
N PHE A 545 28.65 -18.30 -1.52
CA PHE A 545 29.58 -17.21 -1.19
C PHE A 545 30.98 -17.73 -0.80
N LYS A 546 31.06 -18.79 0.01
CA LYS A 546 32.36 -19.41 0.36
C LYS A 546 33.08 -19.94 -0.88
N TYR A 547 32.35 -20.56 -1.81
CA TYR A 547 32.88 -21.01 -3.08
C TYR A 547 33.49 -19.84 -3.86
N VAL A 548 32.72 -18.73 -4.03
CA VAL A 548 33.17 -17.53 -4.76
C VAL A 548 34.41 -16.91 -4.13
N LEU A 549 34.45 -16.76 -2.80
CA LEU A 549 35.61 -16.22 -2.10
C LEU A 549 36.88 -17.07 -2.34
N ASN A 550 36.72 -18.41 -2.31
CA ASN A 550 37.83 -19.33 -2.56
C ASN A 550 38.30 -19.32 -4.01
N ASP A 551 37.37 -19.30 -4.97
CA ASP A 551 37.66 -19.27 -6.40
C ASP A 551 38.40 -18.00 -6.79
N LEU A 552 37.91 -16.85 -6.32
CA LEU A 552 38.55 -15.53 -6.54
C LEU A 552 39.78 -15.28 -5.67
N LYS A 553 40.04 -16.11 -4.66
CA LYS A 553 41.12 -15.97 -3.70
C LYS A 553 41.17 -14.59 -3.01
N ILE A 554 40.00 -14.13 -2.56
CA ILE A 554 39.81 -12.82 -1.93
C ILE A 554 39.34 -12.96 -0.48
N ASN A 555 39.63 -11.92 0.32
CA ASN A 555 39.06 -11.80 1.65
C ASN A 555 37.61 -11.29 1.59
N PRO A 556 36.74 -11.70 2.53
CA PRO A 556 35.36 -11.22 2.56
C PRO A 556 35.20 -9.69 2.63
N THR A 557 36.19 -8.99 3.21
CA THR A 557 36.24 -7.52 3.35
C THR A 557 36.46 -6.79 2.01
N GLU A 558 36.97 -7.49 0.99
CA GLU A 558 37.29 -6.92 -0.33
C GLU A 558 36.12 -6.90 -1.32
N ILE A 559 35.01 -7.56 -0.97
CA ILE A 559 33.81 -7.67 -1.79
C ILE A 559 32.63 -7.04 -1.07
N ILE A 560 31.71 -6.45 -1.83
CA ILE A 560 30.36 -6.09 -1.39
C ILE A 560 29.34 -6.84 -2.24
N HIS A 561 28.28 -7.38 -1.61
CA HIS A 561 27.20 -8.04 -2.31
C HIS A 561 25.92 -7.20 -2.26
N ILE A 562 25.29 -7.04 -3.41
CA ILE A 562 24.07 -6.26 -3.62
C ILE A 562 22.96 -7.22 -4.01
N GLY A 563 21.85 -7.24 -3.25
CA GLY A 563 20.76 -8.15 -3.49
C GLY A 563 19.46 -7.71 -2.79
N ASP A 564 18.34 -8.37 -3.15
CA ASP A 564 17.00 -8.04 -2.62
C ASP A 564 16.61 -8.91 -1.43
N ASN A 565 17.09 -10.15 -1.38
CA ASN A 565 16.67 -11.13 -0.39
C ASN A 565 17.46 -10.98 0.92
N ILE A 566 16.73 -10.58 2.00
CA ILE A 566 17.36 -10.34 3.31
C ILE A 566 18.06 -11.58 3.83
N GLU A 567 17.51 -12.78 3.67
CA GLU A 567 18.12 -13.98 4.24
C GLU A 567 19.31 -14.45 3.40
N SER A 568 19.12 -14.66 2.10
CA SER A 568 20.16 -15.23 1.24
C SER A 568 21.27 -14.24 0.88
N ASP A 569 20.92 -12.98 0.56
CA ASP A 569 21.90 -12.02 0.04
C ASP A 569 22.54 -11.19 1.16
N ILE A 570 21.77 -10.87 2.21
CA ILE A 570 22.24 -9.97 3.25
C ILE A 570 22.77 -10.76 4.46
N ASN A 571 21.91 -11.57 5.09
CA ASN A 571 22.28 -12.24 6.35
C ASN A 571 23.39 -13.27 6.14
N GLN A 572 23.32 -14.10 5.11
CA GLN A 572 24.33 -15.12 4.87
C GLN A 572 25.68 -14.54 4.43
N ALA A 573 25.67 -13.49 3.61
CA ALA A 573 26.90 -12.79 3.25
C ALA A 573 27.56 -12.11 4.45
N ASN A 574 26.76 -11.42 5.28
CA ASN A 574 27.26 -10.76 6.50
C ASN A 574 27.87 -11.76 7.52
N LYS A 575 27.27 -12.95 7.67
CA LYS A 575 27.85 -14.03 8.53
C LYS A 575 29.27 -14.44 8.08
N LEU A 576 29.61 -14.23 6.83
CA LEU A 576 30.91 -14.53 6.27
C LEU A 576 31.87 -13.32 6.27
N GLY A 577 31.41 -12.15 6.75
CA GLY A 577 32.20 -10.91 6.75
C GLY A 577 32.19 -10.16 5.41
N ILE A 578 31.30 -10.53 4.48
CA ILE A 578 31.05 -9.81 3.24
C ILE A 578 30.16 -8.59 3.55
N SER A 579 30.57 -7.40 3.11
CA SER A 579 29.70 -6.23 3.18
C SER A 579 28.50 -6.39 2.24
N THR A 580 27.35 -5.86 2.61
CA THR A 580 26.11 -6.03 1.84
C THR A 580 25.38 -4.72 1.64
N TYR A 581 24.69 -4.60 0.49
CA TYR A 581 23.79 -3.51 0.22
C TYR A 581 22.43 -4.10 -0.24
N GLN A 582 21.37 -3.82 0.54
CA GLN A 582 20.04 -4.35 0.22
C GLN A 582 19.32 -3.44 -0.77
N ILE A 583 18.78 -4.03 -1.82
CA ILE A 583 17.83 -3.40 -2.75
C ILE A 583 16.44 -3.99 -2.49
N SER A 584 15.43 -3.15 -2.28
CA SER A 584 14.05 -3.61 -2.21
C SER A 584 13.52 -3.92 -3.62
N LYS A 585 12.60 -4.86 -3.71
CA LYS A 585 11.90 -5.17 -4.97
C LYS A 585 11.16 -3.94 -5.51
N VAL A 586 11.12 -3.81 -6.82
CA VAL A 586 10.48 -2.68 -7.49
C VAL A 586 9.00 -2.54 -7.09
N PHE A 587 8.28 -3.66 -7.04
CA PHE A 587 6.87 -3.64 -6.65
C PHE A 587 6.68 -3.30 -5.17
N ASP A 588 7.54 -3.79 -4.28
CA ASP A 588 7.46 -3.46 -2.85
C ASP A 588 7.66 -1.96 -2.60
N ASP A 589 8.58 -1.32 -3.31
CA ASP A 589 8.77 0.14 -3.23
C ASP A 589 7.55 0.91 -3.71
N PHE A 590 6.97 0.45 -4.81
CA PHE A 590 5.79 1.07 -5.39
C PHE A 590 4.60 1.04 -4.42
N ILE A 591 4.28 -0.13 -3.87
CA ILE A 591 3.11 -0.28 -2.99
C ILE A 591 3.34 0.28 -1.58
N GLN A 592 4.60 0.46 -1.15
CA GLN A 592 4.93 1.08 0.13
C GLN A 592 4.80 2.61 0.10
N ALA A 593 4.78 3.22 -1.08
CA ALA A 593 4.54 4.64 -1.21
C ALA A 593 3.09 4.98 -0.82
N PRO A 594 2.83 5.97 0.06
CA PRO A 594 1.48 6.29 0.53
C PRO A 594 0.50 6.65 -0.59
N ALA A 595 0.98 7.35 -1.61
CA ALA A 595 0.18 7.68 -2.78
C ALA A 595 -0.29 6.44 -3.57
N ASN A 596 0.34 5.28 -3.34
CA ASN A 596 0.13 4.04 -4.07
C ASN A 596 -0.57 2.94 -3.25
N THR A 597 -1.00 3.24 -2.02
CA THR A 597 -1.75 2.31 -1.15
C THR A 597 -2.95 1.70 -1.87
N LYS A 598 -3.63 2.48 -2.70
CA LYS A 598 -4.73 2.05 -3.56
C LYS A 598 -4.39 0.84 -4.45
N TYR A 599 -3.20 0.81 -5.02
CA TYR A 599 -2.75 -0.30 -5.88
C TYR A 599 -2.44 -1.57 -5.09
N ASN A 600 -1.94 -1.44 -3.85
CA ASN A 600 -1.76 -2.57 -2.95
C ASN A 600 -3.10 -3.22 -2.58
N LEU A 601 -4.09 -2.40 -2.24
CA LEU A 601 -5.44 -2.88 -1.90
C LEU A 601 -6.10 -3.55 -3.11
N LEU A 602 -5.98 -2.95 -4.28
CA LEU A 602 -6.48 -3.54 -5.53
C LEU A 602 -5.83 -4.89 -5.81
N TRP A 603 -4.49 -4.99 -5.71
CA TRP A 603 -3.76 -6.25 -5.90
C TRP A 603 -4.22 -7.33 -4.94
N LYS A 604 -4.43 -6.99 -3.66
CA LYS A 604 -4.90 -7.93 -2.65
C LYS A 604 -6.33 -8.42 -2.88
N SER A 605 -7.16 -7.62 -3.53
CA SER A 605 -8.52 -8.03 -3.90
C SER A 605 -8.53 -9.05 -5.04
N GLN A 606 -7.52 -9.03 -5.93
CA GLN A 606 -7.43 -9.87 -7.13
C GLN A 606 -6.03 -10.45 -7.38
N PRO A 607 -5.43 -11.18 -6.43
CA PRO A 607 -4.01 -11.56 -6.48
C PRO A 607 -3.65 -12.59 -7.56
N GLN A 608 -4.62 -13.14 -8.27
CA GLN A 608 -4.42 -14.17 -9.32
C GLN A 608 -4.58 -13.60 -10.74
N SER A 609 -4.99 -12.35 -10.88
CA SER A 609 -5.15 -11.72 -12.19
C SER A 609 -3.81 -11.49 -12.88
N LEU A 610 -3.67 -12.03 -14.08
CA LEU A 610 -2.47 -11.84 -14.91
C LEU A 610 -2.41 -10.42 -15.48
N GLY A 611 -3.56 -9.88 -15.94
CA GLY A 611 -3.65 -8.51 -16.45
C GLY A 611 -3.30 -7.47 -15.38
N LEU A 612 -3.85 -7.65 -14.18
CA LEU A 612 -3.53 -6.76 -13.06
C LEU A 612 -2.07 -6.88 -12.61
N SER A 613 -1.51 -8.11 -12.59
CA SER A 613 -0.09 -8.35 -12.28
C SER A 613 0.83 -7.61 -13.26
N ALA A 614 0.58 -7.70 -14.55
CA ALA A 614 1.33 -7.01 -15.59
C ALA A 614 1.19 -5.50 -15.49
N THR A 615 -0.04 -5.00 -15.40
CA THR A 615 -0.32 -3.56 -15.28
C THR A 615 0.38 -2.96 -14.05
N LEU A 616 0.19 -3.52 -12.87
CA LEU A 616 0.78 -2.99 -11.64
C LEU A 616 2.32 -3.08 -11.63
N SER A 617 2.89 -4.10 -12.28
CA SER A 617 4.34 -4.18 -12.45
C SER A 617 4.87 -3.05 -13.35
N MET A 618 4.18 -2.73 -14.46
CA MET A 618 4.53 -1.59 -15.32
C MET A 618 4.47 -0.26 -14.54
N LEU A 619 3.40 -0.05 -13.77
CA LEU A 619 3.28 1.14 -12.92
C LEU A 619 4.42 1.23 -11.90
N ALA A 620 4.81 0.11 -11.31
CA ALA A 620 5.91 0.04 -10.36
C ALA A 620 7.27 0.34 -11.00
N ILE A 621 7.53 -0.18 -12.20
CA ILE A 621 8.73 0.11 -12.98
C ILE A 621 8.79 1.60 -13.34
N ARG A 622 7.68 2.17 -13.78
CA ARG A 622 7.52 3.60 -14.06
C ARG A 622 7.85 4.45 -12.83
N TYR A 623 7.27 4.08 -11.70
CA TYR A 623 7.48 4.78 -10.42
C TYR A 623 8.95 4.83 -10.00
N VAL A 624 9.67 3.70 -10.07
CA VAL A 624 11.08 3.66 -9.64
C VAL A 624 12.06 4.28 -10.65
N ARG A 625 11.68 4.40 -11.92
CA ARG A 625 12.47 5.17 -12.91
C ARG A 625 12.55 6.66 -12.55
N GLY A 626 11.63 7.14 -11.70
CA GLY A 626 11.71 8.47 -11.13
C GLY A 626 11.72 9.59 -12.15
N ASN A 627 10.77 9.60 -13.08
CA ASN A 627 10.68 10.66 -14.09
C ASN A 627 10.13 11.94 -13.45
N THR A 628 10.98 12.62 -12.68
CA THR A 628 10.65 13.86 -11.93
C THR A 628 10.23 15.02 -12.82
N MET A 629 10.40 14.91 -14.14
CA MET A 629 10.00 15.92 -15.11
C MET A 629 8.57 15.75 -15.64
N ASN A 630 7.92 14.63 -15.36
CA ASN A 630 6.55 14.43 -15.81
C ASN A 630 5.56 15.18 -14.92
N LYS A 631 4.63 15.84 -15.61
CA LYS A 631 3.56 16.55 -14.94
C LYS A 631 2.54 15.55 -14.37
N TYR A 632 1.84 15.96 -13.32
CA TYR A 632 0.83 15.16 -12.64
C TYR A 632 -0.13 14.43 -13.59
N TRP A 633 -0.69 15.13 -14.56
CA TRP A 633 -1.67 14.59 -15.51
C TRP A 633 -1.11 13.55 -16.47
N THR A 634 0.18 13.64 -16.82
CA THR A 634 0.86 12.60 -17.62
C THR A 634 0.99 11.30 -16.84
N GLU A 635 1.42 11.36 -15.57
CA GLU A 635 1.53 10.18 -14.71
C GLU A 635 0.17 9.57 -14.39
N LEU A 636 -0.83 10.40 -14.12
CA LEU A 636 -2.18 9.93 -13.85
C LEU A 636 -2.79 9.21 -15.06
N ALA A 637 -2.62 9.78 -16.25
CA ALA A 637 -3.12 9.18 -17.49
C ALA A 637 -2.37 7.89 -17.84
N TYR A 638 -1.06 7.83 -17.60
CA TYR A 638 -0.30 6.58 -17.72
C TYR A 638 -0.86 5.51 -16.79
N ASN A 639 -1.14 5.86 -15.54
CA ASN A 639 -1.55 4.90 -14.52
C ASN A 639 -3.00 4.41 -14.68
N LEU A 640 -3.90 5.24 -15.22
CA LEU A 640 -5.34 4.95 -15.27
C LEU A 640 -5.89 4.86 -16.69
N ALA A 641 -5.67 5.92 -17.50
CA ALA A 641 -6.29 6.01 -18.83
C ALA A 641 -5.64 5.06 -19.84
N GLY A 642 -4.31 4.90 -19.81
CA GLY A 642 -3.60 3.97 -20.69
C GLY A 642 -4.10 2.53 -20.56
N PRO A 643 -4.09 1.94 -19.35
CA PRO A 643 -4.62 0.59 -19.12
C PRO A 643 -6.08 0.41 -19.56
N LEU A 644 -6.94 1.40 -19.27
CA LEU A 644 -8.35 1.35 -19.66
C LEU A 644 -8.51 1.38 -21.18
N ILE A 645 -7.87 2.34 -21.86
CA ILE A 645 -8.04 2.55 -23.31
C ILE A 645 -7.57 1.35 -24.11
N ILE A 646 -6.39 0.82 -23.83
CA ILE A 646 -5.87 -0.35 -24.58
C ILE A 646 -6.75 -1.58 -24.37
N SER A 647 -7.23 -1.80 -23.16
CA SER A 647 -8.05 -2.96 -22.81
C SER A 647 -9.47 -2.85 -23.41
N TYR A 648 -10.07 -1.67 -23.33
CA TYR A 648 -11.41 -1.43 -23.85
C TYR A 648 -11.42 -1.45 -25.38
N LEU A 649 -10.41 -0.88 -26.05
CA LEU A 649 -10.31 -0.94 -27.51
C LEU A 649 -10.08 -2.35 -28.04
N ASP A 650 -9.27 -3.18 -27.37
CA ASP A 650 -9.14 -4.58 -27.77
C ASP A 650 -10.47 -5.34 -27.70
N TYR A 651 -11.23 -5.09 -26.60
CA TYR A 651 -12.56 -5.65 -26.45
C TYR A 651 -13.50 -5.18 -27.56
N ILE A 652 -13.60 -3.86 -27.81
CA ILE A 652 -14.44 -3.29 -28.88
C ILE A 652 -14.10 -3.90 -30.23
N CYS A 653 -12.81 -3.97 -30.58
CA CYS A 653 -12.35 -4.50 -31.85
C CYS A 653 -12.70 -5.98 -32.00
N SER A 654 -12.59 -6.76 -30.94
CA SER A 654 -12.90 -8.19 -30.93
C SER A 654 -14.41 -8.40 -31.14
N GLU A 655 -15.26 -7.67 -30.41
CA GLU A 655 -16.71 -7.74 -30.54
C GLU A 655 -17.21 -7.16 -31.87
N ALA A 656 -16.63 -6.06 -32.34
CA ALA A 656 -16.97 -5.48 -33.64
C ALA A 656 -16.72 -6.47 -34.79
N LYS A 657 -15.59 -7.18 -34.72
CA LYS A 657 -15.29 -8.24 -35.69
C LYS A 657 -16.26 -9.42 -35.61
N ALA A 658 -16.60 -9.86 -34.41
CA ALA A 658 -17.59 -10.93 -34.21
C ALA A 658 -18.97 -10.55 -34.76
N ASN A 659 -19.37 -9.30 -34.59
CA ASN A 659 -20.66 -8.75 -35.08
C ASN A 659 -20.59 -8.20 -36.50
N LYS A 660 -19.49 -8.42 -37.23
CA LYS A 660 -19.29 -7.99 -38.64
C LYS A 660 -19.53 -6.49 -38.85
N ILE A 661 -19.08 -5.68 -37.89
CA ILE A 661 -19.11 -4.23 -37.97
C ILE A 661 -18.04 -3.76 -38.96
N ASP A 662 -18.37 -2.83 -39.85
CA ASP A 662 -17.46 -2.25 -40.83
C ASP A 662 -17.16 -0.76 -40.54
N LYS A 663 -17.89 -0.15 -39.58
CA LYS A 663 -17.68 1.21 -39.13
C LYS A 663 -17.91 1.36 -37.63
N LEU A 664 -17.00 2.00 -36.92
CA LEU A 664 -17.16 2.42 -35.54
C LEU A 664 -17.38 3.94 -35.46
N LEU A 665 -18.43 4.36 -34.78
CA LEU A 665 -18.65 5.76 -34.43
C LEU A 665 -18.35 5.96 -32.95
N PHE A 666 -17.26 6.64 -32.65
CA PHE A 666 -16.86 7.01 -31.29
C PHE A 666 -17.60 8.28 -30.86
N THR A 667 -18.39 8.20 -29.79
CA THR A 667 -19.21 9.34 -29.34
C THR A 667 -18.37 10.50 -28.84
N ALA A 668 -18.84 11.71 -29.07
CA ALA A 668 -18.10 12.90 -28.68
C ALA A 668 -17.90 13.03 -27.18
N ARG A 669 -16.80 13.61 -26.83
CA ARG A 669 -16.13 13.74 -25.56
C ARG A 669 -15.44 12.44 -25.16
N ASP A 670 -16.12 11.44 -24.71
CA ASP A 670 -15.55 10.25 -24.10
C ASP A 670 -14.91 9.30 -25.13
N GLY A 671 -15.33 9.37 -26.39
CA GLY A 671 -14.69 8.65 -27.49
C GLY A 671 -13.47 9.32 -28.11
N TYR A 672 -13.04 10.50 -27.63
CA TYR A 672 -11.96 11.28 -28.26
C TYR A 672 -10.62 10.56 -28.28
N PHE A 673 -10.11 10.17 -27.11
CA PHE A 673 -8.84 9.43 -27.05
C PHE A 673 -9.00 7.99 -27.50
N LEU A 674 -10.18 7.38 -27.35
CA LEU A 674 -10.46 6.06 -27.87
C LEU A 674 -10.29 6.04 -29.40
N GLU A 675 -10.87 7.00 -30.12
CA GLU A 675 -10.77 7.07 -31.58
C GLU A 675 -9.34 7.36 -32.03
N LYS A 676 -8.65 8.32 -31.42
CA LYS A 676 -7.24 8.62 -31.76
C LYS A 676 -6.34 7.40 -31.58
N VAL A 677 -6.44 6.71 -30.43
CA VAL A 677 -5.64 5.52 -30.16
C VAL A 677 -6.03 4.38 -31.09
N TYR A 678 -7.33 4.25 -31.40
CA TYR A 678 -7.79 3.27 -32.38
C TYR A 678 -7.13 3.48 -33.75
N GLU A 679 -7.16 4.70 -34.27
CA GLU A 679 -6.56 5.03 -35.57
C GLU A 679 -5.04 4.79 -35.58
N ASP A 680 -4.33 5.15 -34.49
CA ASP A 680 -2.88 5.05 -34.43
C ASP A 680 -2.36 3.62 -34.18
N TYR A 681 -3.09 2.77 -33.45
CA TYR A 681 -2.55 1.48 -32.98
C TYR A 681 -3.41 0.25 -33.34
N PHE A 682 -4.69 0.41 -33.70
CA PHE A 682 -5.61 -0.72 -33.92
C PHE A 682 -6.20 -0.80 -35.34
N CYS A 683 -6.35 0.32 -36.04
CA CYS A 683 -7.01 0.40 -37.34
C CYS A 683 -6.41 -0.56 -38.37
N ASP A 684 -5.09 -0.58 -38.51
CA ASP A 684 -4.39 -1.44 -39.47
C ASP A 684 -4.57 -2.94 -39.16
N ALA A 685 -4.65 -3.31 -37.88
CA ALA A 685 -4.80 -4.71 -37.48
C ALA A 685 -6.22 -5.24 -37.70
N TYR A 686 -7.23 -4.43 -37.45
CA TYR A 686 -8.63 -4.85 -37.50
C TYR A 686 -9.35 -4.47 -38.78
N LYS A 687 -8.89 -3.43 -39.47
CA LYS A 687 -9.41 -2.91 -40.73
C LYS A 687 -10.91 -2.55 -40.68
N ILE A 688 -11.35 -2.00 -39.58
CA ILE A 688 -12.69 -1.43 -39.38
C ILE A 688 -12.51 0.08 -39.47
N SER A 689 -13.27 0.77 -40.31
CA SER A 689 -13.18 2.24 -40.38
C SER A 689 -13.73 2.89 -39.11
N SER A 690 -13.16 4.03 -38.69
CA SER A 690 -13.64 4.76 -37.52
C SER A 690 -14.02 6.19 -37.85
N SER A 691 -14.73 6.84 -36.97
CA SER A 691 -14.92 8.28 -36.95
C SER A 691 -15.30 8.78 -35.57
N TYR A 692 -14.73 9.91 -35.18
CA TYR A 692 -15.22 10.67 -34.04
C TYR A 692 -16.52 11.35 -34.41
N SER A 693 -17.58 11.10 -33.66
CA SER A 693 -18.94 11.50 -33.98
C SER A 693 -19.56 12.34 -32.89
N TYR A 694 -20.19 13.44 -33.26
CA TYR A 694 -20.77 14.42 -32.33
C TYR A 694 -22.09 13.97 -31.67
N LEU A 695 -22.20 12.67 -31.38
CA LEU A 695 -23.34 12.02 -30.73
C LEU A 695 -23.31 12.25 -29.22
N THR A 696 -23.42 13.50 -28.78
CA THR A 696 -23.59 13.81 -27.35
C THR A 696 -25.07 13.78 -26.96
N ARG A 697 -25.36 13.56 -25.68
CA ARG A 697 -26.73 13.61 -25.16
C ARG A 697 -27.41 14.94 -25.50
N ALA A 698 -26.71 16.07 -25.39
CA ALA A 698 -27.24 17.39 -25.70
C ALA A 698 -27.61 17.53 -27.17
N VAL A 699 -26.71 17.13 -28.07
CA VAL A 699 -26.93 17.21 -29.54
C VAL A 699 -28.11 16.31 -29.98
N ILE A 700 -28.14 15.07 -29.46
CA ILE A 700 -29.21 14.14 -29.79
C ILE A 700 -30.58 14.63 -29.28
N LEU A 701 -30.66 15.05 -28.02
CA LEU A 701 -31.89 15.58 -27.44
C LEU A 701 -32.40 16.82 -28.21
N SER A 702 -31.49 17.73 -28.60
CA SER A 702 -31.86 18.91 -29.38
C SER A 702 -32.41 18.54 -30.77
N ALA A 703 -31.90 17.48 -31.38
CA ALA A 703 -32.36 17.01 -32.71
C ALA A 703 -33.67 16.21 -32.65
N THR A 704 -33.86 15.37 -31.64
CA THR A 704 -34.99 14.43 -31.52
C THR A 704 -36.16 14.97 -30.69
N LEU A 705 -36.17 16.24 -30.35
CA LEU A 705 -37.15 16.91 -29.50
C LEU A 705 -38.58 16.73 -29.93
N LYS A 706 -38.82 16.76 -31.24
CA LYS A 706 -40.21 16.67 -31.81
C LYS A 706 -40.95 15.38 -31.47
N PHE A 707 -40.24 14.38 -30.94
CA PHE A 707 -40.75 13.05 -30.62
C PHE A 707 -40.92 12.80 -29.12
N ASN A 708 -40.47 13.73 -28.23
CA ASN A 708 -40.47 13.45 -26.80
C ASN A 708 -40.90 14.66 -25.96
N GLU A 709 -42.10 14.64 -25.42
CA GLU A 709 -42.64 15.70 -24.56
C GLU A 709 -42.46 15.41 -23.06
N ASN A 710 -41.49 14.56 -22.66
CA ASN A 710 -41.27 14.23 -21.27
C ASN A 710 -40.79 15.48 -20.48
N PRO A 711 -41.43 15.85 -19.36
CA PRO A 711 -41.08 17.04 -18.56
C PRO A 711 -39.65 17.08 -18.07
N SER A 712 -39.04 15.96 -17.78
CA SER A 712 -37.61 15.89 -17.34
C SER A 712 -36.63 16.26 -18.44
N TYR A 713 -37.02 16.09 -19.72
CA TYR A 713 -36.23 16.48 -20.87
C TYR A 713 -36.46 17.95 -21.25
N LEU A 714 -37.62 18.48 -21.01
CA LEU A 714 -37.99 19.86 -21.36
C LEU A 714 -37.06 20.88 -20.69
N LYS A 715 -36.67 20.65 -19.43
CA LYS A 715 -35.72 21.51 -18.73
C LYS A 715 -34.39 21.58 -19.48
N THR A 716 -33.81 20.44 -19.79
CA THR A 716 -32.53 20.34 -20.52
C THR A 716 -32.61 20.98 -21.90
N ILE A 717 -33.71 20.78 -22.57
CA ILE A 717 -33.95 21.32 -23.91
C ILE A 717 -34.11 22.83 -23.90
N MET A 718 -34.82 23.37 -22.92
CA MET A 718 -34.97 24.83 -22.78
C MET A 718 -33.63 25.50 -22.41
N GLU A 719 -32.80 24.85 -21.59
CA GLU A 719 -31.46 25.34 -21.31
C GLU A 719 -30.57 25.35 -22.55
N LEU A 720 -30.64 24.30 -23.40
CA LEU A 720 -29.91 24.22 -24.65
C LEU A 720 -30.42 25.23 -25.68
N ALA A 721 -31.75 25.37 -25.80
CA ALA A 721 -32.38 26.33 -26.68
C ALA A 721 -32.04 27.78 -26.29
N LYS A 722 -32.05 28.09 -24.99
CA LYS A 722 -31.62 29.42 -24.46
C LYS A 722 -30.22 29.80 -24.89
N GLU A 723 -29.30 28.88 -24.88
CA GLU A 723 -27.89 29.10 -25.28
C GLU A 723 -27.76 29.30 -26.79
N SER A 724 -28.66 28.74 -27.56
CA SER A 724 -28.61 28.72 -29.03
C SER A 724 -29.51 29.73 -29.67
N ILE A 725 -30.61 30.14 -29.04
CA ILE A 725 -31.64 31.04 -29.57
C ILE A 725 -31.78 32.29 -28.70
N LYS A 726 -31.39 33.46 -29.23
CA LYS A 726 -31.38 34.74 -28.49
C LYS A 726 -32.73 35.19 -27.94
N ASP A 727 -33.84 34.68 -28.51
CA ASP A 727 -35.21 35.08 -28.16
C ASP A 727 -35.87 34.18 -27.11
N VAL A 728 -35.17 33.17 -26.62
CA VAL A 728 -35.62 32.28 -25.53
C VAL A 728 -35.04 32.79 -24.21
N TYR A 729 -35.79 33.61 -23.49
CA TYR A 729 -35.43 34.09 -22.16
C TYR A 729 -36.14 33.22 -21.11
N VAL A 730 -35.36 32.64 -20.18
CA VAL A 730 -35.90 31.92 -19.00
C VAL A 730 -35.94 32.90 -17.83
N TYR A 731 -37.14 33.25 -17.42
CA TYR A 731 -37.41 34.04 -16.21
C TYR A 731 -37.64 33.07 -15.04
N ASN A 732 -36.72 33.03 -14.06
CA ASN A 732 -36.73 32.24 -12.83
C ASN A 732 -36.34 30.77 -12.91
N ASP A 733 -35.45 30.37 -12.00
CA ASP A 733 -34.92 29.01 -11.82
C ASP A 733 -35.90 27.95 -11.36
N TYR A 734 -37.20 28.27 -11.23
CA TYR A 734 -38.24 27.39 -10.69
C TYR A 734 -39.34 26.96 -11.61
N LEU A 735 -39.43 27.48 -12.83
CA LEU A 735 -40.56 27.23 -13.73
C LEU A 735 -40.11 26.81 -15.14
N TYR A 736 -39.47 25.69 -15.27
CA TYR A 736 -39.44 24.97 -16.53
C TYR A 736 -40.75 24.18 -16.66
N ASN A 737 -41.78 24.82 -17.06
CA ASN A 737 -43.09 24.20 -17.21
C ASN A 737 -43.50 24.04 -18.68
N LEU A 738 -44.47 23.17 -18.88
CA LEU A 738 -45.06 22.90 -20.20
C LEU A 738 -45.66 24.16 -20.84
N GLU A 739 -46.07 25.15 -20.06
CA GLU A 739 -46.68 26.39 -20.50
C GLU A 739 -45.67 27.29 -21.22
N GLU A 740 -44.51 27.51 -20.64
CA GLU A 740 -43.42 28.28 -21.24
C GLU A 740 -42.82 27.62 -22.49
N PHE A 741 -42.73 26.27 -22.48
CA PHE A 741 -42.37 25.52 -23.68
C PHE A 741 -43.41 25.73 -24.80
N ASN A 742 -44.71 25.69 -24.48
CA ASN A 742 -45.74 25.88 -25.47
C ASN A 742 -45.75 27.29 -26.06
N GLU A 743 -45.41 28.33 -25.27
CA GLU A 743 -45.27 29.69 -25.79
C GLU A 743 -44.15 29.83 -26.82
N LYS A 744 -43.05 29.12 -26.63
CA LYS A 744 -41.87 29.17 -27.51
C LYS A 744 -41.83 27.99 -28.51
N ARG A 745 -42.80 27.11 -28.51
CA ARG A 745 -42.82 25.81 -29.21
C ARG A 745 -42.47 25.93 -30.70
N GLN A 746 -42.94 26.96 -31.39
CA GLN A 746 -42.65 27.12 -32.81
C GLN A 746 -41.17 27.41 -33.07
N ILE A 747 -40.54 28.30 -32.29
CA ILE A 747 -39.15 28.63 -32.42
C ILE A 747 -38.27 27.43 -32.07
N ILE A 748 -38.56 26.77 -30.95
CA ILE A 748 -37.84 25.59 -30.48
C ILE A 748 -37.97 24.44 -31.47
N ASN A 749 -39.14 24.18 -32.01
CA ASN A 749 -39.36 23.13 -33.02
C ASN A 749 -38.62 23.42 -34.33
N THR A 750 -38.56 24.65 -34.78
CA THR A 750 -37.75 25.03 -35.95
C THR A 750 -36.25 24.81 -35.70
N TRP A 751 -35.76 25.24 -34.56
CA TRP A 751 -34.38 24.98 -34.14
C TRP A 751 -34.09 23.47 -34.05
N ALA A 752 -34.95 22.70 -33.45
CA ALA A 752 -34.81 21.25 -33.34
C ALA A 752 -34.84 20.55 -34.70
N SER A 753 -35.71 20.96 -35.63
CA SER A 753 -35.74 20.42 -36.98
C SER A 753 -34.44 20.71 -37.74
N ASN A 754 -33.89 21.90 -37.64
CA ASN A 754 -32.60 22.24 -38.23
C ASN A 754 -31.47 21.35 -37.63
N ASN A 755 -31.48 21.17 -36.30
CA ASN A 755 -30.49 20.30 -35.66
C ASN A 755 -30.63 18.84 -36.09
N TYR A 756 -31.86 18.36 -36.29
CA TYR A 756 -32.12 17.01 -36.80
C TYR A 756 -31.58 16.83 -38.21
N ASP A 757 -31.85 17.75 -39.12
CA ASP A 757 -31.40 17.66 -40.49
C ASP A 757 -29.86 17.76 -40.63
N ASN A 758 -29.26 18.67 -39.87
CA ASN A 758 -27.84 18.80 -39.83
C ASN A 758 -27.14 17.57 -39.25
N LEU A 759 -27.60 17.04 -38.12
CA LEU A 759 -27.01 15.86 -37.47
C LEU A 759 -27.21 14.61 -38.34
N LYS A 760 -28.38 14.47 -38.94
CA LYS A 760 -28.66 13.35 -39.86
C LYS A 760 -27.71 13.39 -41.07
N SER A 761 -27.64 14.54 -41.75
CA SER A 761 -26.72 14.72 -42.89
C SER A 761 -25.25 14.44 -42.51
N PHE A 762 -24.84 14.88 -41.35
CA PHE A 762 -23.47 14.62 -40.80
C PHE A 762 -23.23 13.11 -40.62
N LEU A 763 -24.16 12.37 -40.00
CA LEU A 763 -24.01 10.93 -39.78
C LEU A 763 -24.10 10.13 -41.09
N GLU A 764 -25.01 10.50 -41.99
CA GLU A 764 -25.11 9.87 -43.31
C GLU A 764 -23.80 9.99 -44.09
N LYS A 765 -23.13 11.15 -44.03
CA LYS A 765 -21.81 11.35 -44.63
C LYS A 765 -20.74 10.50 -43.98
N GLN A 766 -20.70 10.42 -42.65
CA GLN A 766 -19.74 9.59 -41.91
C GLN A 766 -19.89 8.10 -42.23
N THR A 767 -21.11 7.66 -42.58
CA THR A 767 -21.47 6.25 -42.80
C THR A 767 -21.83 5.92 -44.26
N GLU A 768 -21.44 6.79 -45.21
CA GLU A 768 -21.85 6.67 -46.62
C GLU A 768 -21.50 5.31 -47.22
N ASN A 769 -20.26 4.84 -46.95
CA ASN A 769 -19.72 3.60 -47.48
C ASN A 769 -19.85 2.40 -46.53
N SER A 770 -20.66 2.52 -45.46
CA SER A 770 -20.77 1.51 -44.40
C SER A 770 -22.16 0.87 -44.38
N LYS A 771 -22.20 -0.44 -44.07
CA LYS A 771 -23.40 -1.24 -43.96
C LYS A 771 -23.75 -1.55 -42.49
N ASN A 772 -22.76 -1.80 -41.71
CA ASN A 772 -22.92 -2.24 -40.33
C ASN A 772 -22.12 -1.29 -39.39
N VAL A 773 -22.83 -0.41 -38.72
CA VAL A 773 -22.28 0.61 -37.86
C VAL A 773 -22.38 0.20 -36.39
N GLY A 774 -21.29 0.29 -35.64
CA GLY A 774 -21.28 0.14 -34.19
C GLY A 774 -21.08 1.51 -33.52
N ILE A 775 -21.81 1.75 -32.45
CA ILE A 775 -21.69 2.97 -31.63
C ILE A 775 -20.82 2.66 -30.42
N VAL A 776 -19.77 3.45 -30.18
CA VAL A 776 -18.86 3.30 -29.04
C VAL A 776 -19.07 4.44 -28.07
N ASP A 777 -19.33 4.09 -26.80
CA ASP A 777 -19.55 5.06 -25.72
C ASP A 777 -19.01 4.52 -24.38
N MET A 778 -18.92 5.36 -23.35
CA MET A 778 -18.42 4.93 -22.06
C MET A 778 -19.50 4.26 -21.22
N ALA A 779 -20.36 5.00 -20.60
CA ALA A 779 -21.39 4.45 -19.73
C ALA A 779 -22.75 5.05 -20.05
N SER A 780 -23.75 4.23 -20.08
CA SER A 780 -25.11 4.71 -20.34
C SER A 780 -26.15 4.02 -19.47
N GLY A 781 -27.13 4.79 -19.05
CA GLY A 781 -28.36 4.24 -18.45
C GLY A 781 -29.55 4.41 -19.34
N SER A 782 -29.50 5.33 -20.31
CA SER A 782 -30.58 5.65 -21.24
C SER A 782 -30.27 5.32 -22.69
N TYR A 783 -29.06 4.87 -22.99
CA TYR A 783 -28.57 4.51 -24.32
C TYR A 783 -28.84 5.58 -25.41
N THR A 784 -28.77 6.85 -25.02
CA THR A 784 -29.10 8.00 -25.85
C THR A 784 -28.33 8.03 -27.16
N SER A 785 -27.04 7.73 -27.13
CA SER A 785 -26.14 7.71 -28.30
C SER A 785 -26.58 6.63 -29.31
N LEU A 786 -26.87 5.42 -28.83
CA LEU A 786 -27.28 4.28 -29.64
C LEU A 786 -28.68 4.50 -30.25
N ASN A 787 -29.64 4.85 -29.39
CA ASN A 787 -31.05 5.06 -29.81
C ASN A 787 -31.15 6.26 -30.75
N GLY A 788 -30.42 7.36 -30.47
CA GLY A 788 -30.43 8.54 -31.33
C GLY A 788 -29.77 8.29 -32.70
N ALA A 789 -28.66 7.55 -32.73
CA ALA A 789 -28.04 7.16 -33.99
C ALA A 789 -28.99 6.29 -34.84
N TYR A 790 -29.68 5.31 -34.20
CA TYR A 790 -30.66 4.46 -34.89
C TYR A 790 -31.84 5.27 -35.45
N GLU A 791 -32.39 6.24 -34.71
CA GLU A 791 -33.44 7.12 -35.17
C GLU A 791 -33.04 7.96 -36.40
N LEU A 792 -31.76 8.39 -36.45
CA LEU A 792 -31.23 9.28 -37.49
C LEU A 792 -30.85 8.54 -38.77
N ILE A 793 -30.15 7.39 -38.68
CA ILE A 793 -29.59 6.67 -39.83
C ILE A 793 -30.10 5.23 -39.99
N GLY A 794 -31.10 4.84 -39.17
CA GLY A 794 -31.85 3.60 -39.30
C GLY A 794 -31.05 2.32 -39.17
N GLU A 795 -31.42 1.31 -39.95
CA GLU A 795 -30.88 -0.04 -39.90
C GLU A 795 -29.39 -0.20 -40.17
N LYS A 796 -28.67 0.87 -40.56
CA LYS A 796 -27.22 0.83 -40.61
C LYS A 796 -26.60 0.61 -39.23
N VAL A 797 -27.18 1.17 -38.17
CA VAL A 797 -26.76 0.94 -36.80
C VAL A 797 -27.13 -0.46 -36.36
N LYS A 798 -26.17 -1.25 -35.88
CA LYS A 798 -26.38 -2.66 -35.53
C LYS A 798 -26.27 -2.91 -34.03
N ILE A 799 -25.37 -2.23 -33.36
CA ILE A 799 -24.97 -2.56 -31.96
C ILE A 799 -24.32 -1.36 -31.26
N GLY A 800 -24.47 -1.30 -29.94
CA GLY A 800 -23.73 -0.40 -29.07
C GLY A 800 -22.63 -1.15 -28.33
N PHE A 801 -21.46 -0.51 -28.18
CA PHE A 801 -20.35 -0.97 -27.35
C PHE A 801 -20.16 0.04 -26.20
N PHE A 802 -20.40 -0.41 -24.98
CA PHE A 802 -20.31 0.43 -23.80
C PHE A 802 -19.24 -0.10 -22.84
N PHE A 803 -18.57 0.80 -22.15
CA PHE A 803 -17.73 0.38 -21.03
C PHE A 803 -18.58 -0.33 -19.95
N GLY A 804 -19.72 0.25 -19.59
CA GLY A 804 -20.67 -0.34 -18.66
C GLY A 804 -22.08 0.22 -18.78
N SER A 805 -23.04 -0.39 -18.10
CA SER A 805 -24.46 0.02 -18.14
C SER A 805 -25.05 0.15 -16.74
N PHE A 806 -25.86 1.20 -16.55
CA PHE A 806 -26.69 1.40 -15.36
C PHE A 806 -28.09 0.76 -15.48
N ASN A 807 -28.45 0.18 -16.63
CA ASN A 807 -29.72 -0.52 -16.88
C ASN A 807 -30.97 0.26 -16.43
N ARG A 808 -30.99 1.58 -16.69
CA ARG A 808 -32.13 2.44 -16.31
C ARG A 808 -33.29 2.34 -17.32
N ASP A 809 -32.97 2.20 -18.60
CA ASP A 809 -33.91 2.09 -19.72
C ASP A 809 -33.54 0.87 -20.58
N GLU A 810 -34.44 0.44 -21.45
CA GLU A 810 -34.19 -0.62 -22.45
C GLU A 810 -33.71 0.01 -23.76
N PRO A 811 -32.59 -0.45 -24.35
CA PRO A 811 -32.14 0.04 -25.65
C PRO A 811 -32.96 -0.53 -26.77
N VAL A 812 -33.02 0.21 -27.88
CA VAL A 812 -33.77 -0.22 -29.10
C VAL A 812 -33.01 -1.32 -29.87
N LEU A 813 -31.70 -1.38 -29.73
CA LEU A 813 -30.81 -2.31 -30.42
C LEU A 813 -29.94 -3.11 -29.40
N PRO A 814 -29.34 -4.25 -29.84
CA PRO A 814 -28.38 -4.97 -29.04
C PRO A 814 -27.21 -4.09 -28.60
N TYR A 815 -26.64 -4.44 -27.46
CA TYR A 815 -25.42 -3.81 -26.95
C TYR A 815 -24.55 -4.82 -26.23
N GLU A 816 -23.25 -4.51 -26.15
CA GLU A 816 -22.26 -5.24 -25.40
C GLU A 816 -21.61 -4.32 -24.38
N THR A 817 -21.24 -4.87 -23.23
CA THR A 817 -20.54 -4.13 -22.17
C THR A 817 -19.22 -4.76 -21.82
N PHE A 818 -18.18 -3.95 -21.75
CA PHE A 818 -16.85 -4.40 -21.34
C PHE A 818 -16.82 -4.75 -19.85
N CYS A 819 -17.38 -3.90 -18.98
CA CYS A 819 -17.64 -4.23 -17.59
C CYS A 819 -18.93 -5.07 -17.50
N ASN A 820 -18.81 -6.32 -17.08
CA ASN A 820 -19.93 -7.26 -17.08
C ASN A 820 -20.77 -7.21 -15.78
N ARG A 821 -20.39 -6.39 -14.80
CA ARG A 821 -21.24 -6.09 -13.65
C ARG A 821 -22.15 -4.90 -13.93
N ASN A 822 -23.39 -4.96 -13.43
CA ASN A 822 -24.27 -3.81 -13.51
C ASN A 822 -23.70 -2.66 -12.68
N LEU A 823 -23.57 -1.49 -13.31
CA LEU A 823 -23.16 -0.28 -12.62
C LEU A 823 -24.25 0.18 -11.66
N VAL A 824 -23.86 0.62 -10.50
CA VAL A 824 -24.75 1.18 -9.47
C VAL A 824 -24.35 2.63 -9.15
N HIS A 825 -25.19 3.35 -8.43
CA HIS A 825 -24.92 4.76 -8.13
C HIS A 825 -23.56 5.01 -7.42
N GLU A 826 -23.07 4.01 -6.69
CA GLU A 826 -21.76 4.05 -6.05
C GLU A 826 -20.58 4.04 -7.05
N ASP A 827 -20.81 3.61 -8.29
CA ASP A 827 -19.82 3.60 -9.36
C ASP A 827 -19.77 4.93 -10.14
N ASP A 828 -20.74 5.84 -9.95
CA ASP A 828 -20.83 7.11 -10.68
C ASP A 828 -19.54 7.92 -10.64
N ASN A 829 -18.88 8.00 -9.49
CA ASN A 829 -17.65 8.76 -9.32
C ASN A 829 -16.47 8.16 -10.09
N SER A 830 -16.37 6.83 -10.15
CA SER A 830 -15.33 6.12 -10.90
C SER A 830 -15.52 6.28 -12.41
N ILE A 831 -16.78 6.23 -12.87
CA ILE A 831 -17.15 6.50 -14.27
C ILE A 831 -16.84 7.95 -14.63
N ASN A 832 -17.30 8.93 -13.83
CA ASN A 832 -17.00 10.35 -14.07
C ASN A 832 -15.49 10.61 -14.14
N LEU A 833 -14.71 9.98 -13.27
CA LEU A 833 -13.24 10.08 -13.29
C LEU A 833 -12.65 9.51 -14.58
N SER A 834 -13.15 8.37 -15.05
CA SER A 834 -12.69 7.78 -16.30
C SER A 834 -13.06 8.68 -17.50
N GLU A 835 -14.28 9.22 -17.54
CA GLU A 835 -14.71 10.16 -18.57
C GLU A 835 -13.83 11.41 -18.61
N ILE A 836 -13.41 11.96 -17.45
CA ILE A 836 -12.50 13.10 -17.39
C ILE A 836 -11.16 12.80 -18.09
N LEU A 837 -10.59 11.60 -17.84
CA LEU A 837 -9.27 11.25 -18.34
C LEU A 837 -9.24 10.82 -19.81
N ILE A 838 -10.38 10.43 -20.39
CA ILE A 838 -10.44 10.00 -21.79
C ILE A 838 -11.16 10.98 -22.69
N SER A 839 -11.76 12.04 -22.12
CA SER A 839 -12.56 13.02 -22.81
C SER A 839 -11.77 13.93 -23.75
N SER A 840 -12.50 14.71 -24.55
CA SER A 840 -11.93 15.70 -25.45
C SER A 840 -11.46 16.99 -24.73
N PRO A 841 -10.42 17.64 -25.23
CA PRO A 841 -10.02 18.95 -24.74
C PRO A 841 -11.06 20.03 -25.01
N GLU A 842 -11.99 19.77 -25.92
CA GLU A 842 -13.01 20.71 -26.37
C GLU A 842 -14.14 20.84 -25.35
N GLU A 843 -14.83 21.98 -25.41
CA GLU A 843 -15.98 22.25 -24.57
C GLU A 843 -17.23 21.47 -25.04
N SER A 844 -18.28 21.52 -24.25
CA SER A 844 -19.52 20.82 -24.56
C SER A 844 -20.13 21.29 -25.88
N ILE A 845 -20.46 20.34 -26.74
CA ILE A 845 -21.11 20.57 -28.03
C ILE A 845 -22.62 20.71 -27.78
N ILE A 846 -23.22 21.74 -28.32
CA ILE A 846 -24.67 22.02 -28.18
C ILE A 846 -25.45 21.72 -29.44
N SER A 847 -24.84 21.83 -30.62
CA SER A 847 -25.47 21.51 -31.91
C SER A 847 -24.42 21.31 -33.00
N ILE A 848 -24.86 21.00 -34.22
CA ILE A 848 -24.05 20.92 -35.44
C ILE A 848 -24.59 21.93 -36.44
N ASP A 849 -23.70 22.69 -37.08
CA ASP A 849 -24.09 23.64 -38.13
C ASP A 849 -24.39 22.95 -39.49
N GLU A 850 -24.89 23.71 -40.45
CA GLU A 850 -25.26 23.22 -41.82
C GLU A 850 -24.05 22.63 -42.58
N SER A 851 -22.83 22.98 -42.21
CA SER A 851 -21.58 22.47 -42.76
C SER A 851 -21.08 21.19 -42.09
N GLY A 852 -21.74 20.75 -41.00
CA GLY A 852 -21.35 19.63 -40.20
C GLY A 852 -20.30 19.91 -39.11
N ASN A 853 -20.06 21.22 -38.81
CA ASN A 853 -19.12 21.56 -37.73
C ASN A 853 -19.82 21.64 -36.37
N PRO A 854 -19.15 21.30 -35.30
CA PRO A 854 -19.70 21.36 -33.95
C PRO A 854 -19.84 22.83 -33.49
N VAL A 855 -20.96 23.14 -32.84
CA VAL A 855 -21.18 24.40 -32.15
C VAL A 855 -20.96 24.19 -30.66
N TYR A 856 -19.94 24.86 -30.12
CA TYR A 856 -19.54 24.69 -28.71
C TYR A 856 -20.25 25.69 -27.80
N LYS A 857 -20.51 25.27 -26.56
CA LYS A 857 -21.09 26.13 -25.52
C LYS A 857 -20.24 27.37 -25.22
N LYS A 858 -18.94 27.21 -25.15
CA LYS A 858 -17.97 28.30 -24.98
C LYS A 858 -16.67 27.96 -25.70
N GLN A 859 -15.79 28.92 -25.84
CA GLN A 859 -14.47 28.70 -26.42
C GLN A 859 -13.57 27.95 -25.44
N THR A 860 -12.88 26.92 -25.93
CA THR A 860 -11.94 26.10 -25.13
C THR A 860 -10.79 26.96 -24.62
N SER A 861 -10.50 26.88 -23.33
CA SER A 861 -9.40 27.61 -22.72
C SER A 861 -8.04 26.99 -23.11
N LYS A 862 -7.00 27.85 -23.18
CA LYS A 862 -5.62 27.39 -23.44
C LYS A 862 -5.14 26.43 -22.33
N THR A 863 -5.52 26.68 -21.10
CA THR A 863 -5.15 25.84 -19.94
C THR A 863 -5.74 24.43 -20.07
N ARG A 864 -7.00 24.32 -20.46
CA ARG A 864 -7.66 23.03 -20.70
C ARG A 864 -6.93 22.25 -21.80
N LYS A 865 -6.61 22.88 -22.90
CA LYS A 865 -5.89 22.25 -24.01
C LYS A 865 -4.53 21.72 -23.57
N MET A 866 -3.74 22.50 -22.84
CA MET A 866 -2.44 22.09 -22.33
C MET A 866 -2.53 20.91 -21.32
N LEU A 867 -3.63 20.79 -20.60
CA LEU A 867 -3.86 19.69 -19.67
C LEU A 867 -4.12 18.40 -20.45
N TYR A 868 -4.98 18.44 -21.45
CA TYR A 868 -5.28 17.28 -22.29
C TYR A 868 -4.09 16.82 -23.14
N ASP A 869 -3.18 17.73 -23.54
CA ASP A 869 -1.90 17.36 -24.17
C ASP A 869 -1.04 16.50 -23.23
N GLN A 870 -1.08 16.74 -21.92
CA GLN A 870 -0.38 15.91 -20.93
C GLN A 870 -1.05 14.55 -20.75
N ILE A 871 -2.37 14.51 -20.74
CA ILE A 871 -3.15 13.27 -20.65
C ILE A 871 -2.84 12.39 -21.86
N GLU A 872 -2.91 12.95 -23.08
CA GLU A 872 -2.58 12.22 -24.31
C GLU A 872 -1.17 11.63 -24.27
N LYS A 873 -0.20 12.40 -23.79
CA LYS A 873 1.18 11.94 -23.63
C LYS A 873 1.25 10.71 -22.70
N GLY A 874 0.60 10.75 -21.55
CA GLY A 874 0.61 9.63 -20.61
C GLY A 874 -0.04 8.36 -21.17
N ILE A 875 -1.15 8.51 -21.90
CA ILE A 875 -1.83 7.40 -22.59
C ILE A 875 -0.87 6.74 -23.60
N ARG A 876 -0.25 7.53 -24.46
CA ARG A 876 0.67 7.03 -25.51
C ARG A 876 1.89 6.34 -24.89
N GLU A 877 2.53 6.93 -23.91
CA GLU A 877 3.67 6.34 -23.20
C GLU A 877 3.33 4.97 -22.60
N TYR A 878 2.13 4.79 -22.03
CA TYR A 878 1.70 3.50 -21.50
C TYR A 878 1.55 2.47 -22.62
N ILE A 879 0.87 2.83 -23.72
CA ILE A 879 0.60 1.91 -24.83
C ILE A 879 1.91 1.47 -25.50
N GLU A 880 2.82 2.40 -25.75
CA GLU A 880 4.12 2.13 -26.37
C GLU A 880 4.97 1.24 -25.46
N GLU A 881 5.00 1.49 -24.16
CA GLU A 881 5.71 0.65 -23.20
C GLU A 881 5.08 -0.74 -23.10
N PHE A 882 3.75 -0.83 -23.02
CA PHE A 882 3.04 -2.11 -23.04
C PHE A 882 3.39 -2.94 -24.29
N GLN A 883 3.33 -2.33 -25.47
CA GLN A 883 3.67 -3.01 -26.73
C GLN A 883 5.14 -3.41 -26.81
N SER A 884 6.05 -2.62 -26.23
CA SER A 884 7.47 -2.96 -26.20
C SER A 884 7.75 -4.21 -25.34
N ILE A 885 6.96 -4.44 -24.29
CA ILE A 885 7.13 -5.56 -23.35
C ILE A 885 6.34 -6.80 -23.80
N PHE A 886 5.06 -6.62 -24.11
CA PHE A 886 4.11 -7.71 -24.36
C PHE A 886 3.69 -7.85 -25.83
N GLY A 887 4.17 -6.97 -26.71
CA GLY A 887 3.70 -6.92 -28.09
C GLY A 887 2.20 -6.63 -28.18
N ASN A 888 1.50 -7.42 -28.98
CA ASN A 888 0.05 -7.32 -29.13
C ASN A 888 -0.71 -8.38 -28.30
N SER A 889 -0.12 -8.85 -27.18
CA SER A 889 -0.76 -9.84 -26.35
C SER A 889 -2.00 -9.27 -25.66
N LYS A 890 -3.12 -9.98 -25.81
CA LYS A 890 -4.38 -9.67 -25.18
C LYS A 890 -4.52 -10.29 -23.79
N ASN A 891 -3.68 -11.28 -23.51
CA ASN A 891 -3.78 -12.11 -22.31
C ASN A 891 -3.31 -11.43 -21.03
N VAL A 892 -2.68 -10.26 -21.16
CA VAL A 892 -2.20 -9.41 -20.06
C VAL A 892 -2.94 -8.06 -20.00
N LEU A 893 -4.04 -7.92 -20.72
CA LEU A 893 -4.93 -6.76 -20.62
C LEU A 893 -5.87 -6.93 -19.41
N LEU A 894 -6.32 -5.80 -18.88
CA LEU A 894 -7.33 -5.79 -17.82
C LEU A 894 -8.70 -6.16 -18.39
N ASN A 895 -9.53 -6.85 -17.64
CA ASN A 895 -10.95 -6.95 -17.94
C ASN A 895 -11.70 -5.71 -17.45
N GLY A 896 -12.98 -5.56 -17.88
CA GLY A 896 -13.76 -4.37 -17.57
C GLY A 896 -14.01 -4.14 -16.07
N ASN A 897 -14.14 -5.22 -15.28
CA ASN A 897 -14.31 -5.11 -13.84
C ASN A 897 -13.01 -4.64 -13.16
N GLU A 898 -11.86 -5.13 -13.62
CA GLU A 898 -10.55 -4.70 -13.12
C GLU A 898 -10.27 -3.23 -13.47
N CYS A 899 -10.63 -2.80 -14.67
CA CYS A 899 -10.57 -1.40 -15.07
C CYS A 899 -11.43 -0.52 -14.16
N LEU A 900 -12.68 -0.89 -13.91
CA LEU A 900 -13.55 -0.14 -13.02
C LEU A 900 -13.00 -0.11 -11.59
N ASP A 901 -12.49 -1.24 -11.08
CA ASP A 901 -11.90 -1.31 -9.75
C ASP A 901 -10.62 -0.45 -9.64
N LEU A 902 -9.80 -0.37 -10.68
CA LEU A 902 -8.63 0.51 -10.72
C LEU A 902 -9.02 1.98 -10.49
N TYR A 903 -10.08 2.45 -11.15
CA TYR A 903 -10.61 3.80 -10.96
C TYR A 903 -11.28 3.98 -9.59
N LYS A 904 -12.01 2.97 -9.11
CA LYS A 904 -12.68 2.99 -7.81
C LYS A 904 -11.67 3.11 -6.66
N TYR A 905 -10.65 2.27 -6.66
CA TYR A 905 -9.60 2.35 -5.65
C TYR A 905 -8.81 3.67 -5.75
N PHE A 906 -8.59 4.20 -6.95
CA PHE A 906 -7.99 5.52 -7.07
C PHE A 906 -8.88 6.60 -6.45
N TYR A 907 -10.17 6.63 -6.76
CA TYR A 907 -11.11 7.62 -6.24
C TYR A 907 -11.26 7.54 -4.72
N ASP A 908 -11.46 6.34 -4.18
CA ASP A 908 -11.64 6.10 -2.75
C ASP A 908 -10.41 6.51 -1.92
N PHE A 909 -9.22 6.44 -2.50
CA PHE A 909 -7.94 6.72 -1.85
C PHE A 909 -7.18 7.91 -2.49
N MET A 910 -7.91 8.88 -3.00
CA MET A 910 -7.33 10.12 -3.51
C MET A 910 -6.55 10.87 -2.42
N THR A 911 -5.32 11.23 -2.75
CA THR A 911 -4.46 12.04 -1.89
C THR A 911 -4.92 13.51 -1.91
N PRO A 912 -4.47 14.34 -0.96
CA PRO A 912 -4.70 15.79 -1.02
C PRO A 912 -4.18 16.44 -2.30
N VAL A 913 -3.11 15.90 -2.88
CA VAL A 913 -2.56 16.37 -4.17
C VAL A 913 -3.55 16.06 -5.30
N ASP A 914 -4.06 14.82 -5.33
CA ASP A 914 -5.07 14.43 -6.31
C ASP A 914 -6.29 15.37 -6.26
N LYS A 915 -6.87 15.55 -5.08
CA LYS A 915 -8.03 16.44 -4.88
C LYS A 915 -7.76 17.87 -5.30
N ASN A 916 -6.57 18.41 -5.00
CA ASN A 916 -6.18 19.75 -5.40
C ASN A 916 -6.01 19.88 -6.92
N GLU A 917 -5.46 18.88 -7.61
CA GLU A 917 -5.34 18.92 -9.07
C GLU A 917 -6.70 18.82 -9.76
N PHE A 918 -7.58 17.93 -9.29
CA PHE A 918 -8.94 17.82 -9.83
C PHE A 918 -9.80 19.07 -9.55
N SER A 919 -9.63 19.75 -8.41
CA SER A 919 -10.37 20.98 -8.10
C SER A 919 -10.04 22.15 -9.05
N LYS A 920 -8.91 22.07 -9.77
CA LYS A 920 -8.53 23.06 -10.79
C LYS A 920 -9.22 22.81 -12.14
N MET A 921 -9.86 21.66 -12.32
CA MET A 921 -10.55 21.32 -13.55
C MET A 921 -11.97 21.91 -13.56
N GLU A 922 -12.26 22.72 -14.56
CA GLU A 922 -13.64 23.08 -14.91
C GLU A 922 -14.26 21.90 -15.67
N HIS A 923 -14.99 21.04 -14.98
CA HIS A 923 -15.78 19.97 -15.61
C HIS A 923 -17.26 20.14 -15.28
N THR A 924 -18.14 19.92 -16.27
CA THR A 924 -19.61 20.06 -16.10
C THR A 924 -20.20 19.02 -15.15
N THR A 925 -19.44 17.96 -14.87
CA THR A 925 -19.77 16.89 -13.93
C THR A 925 -18.68 16.73 -12.88
N ASN A 926 -18.09 17.86 -12.43
CA ASN A 926 -17.06 17.80 -11.39
C ASN A 926 -17.62 17.08 -10.16
N PRO A 927 -17.10 15.90 -9.78
CA PRO A 927 -17.60 15.15 -8.64
C PRO A 927 -17.16 15.71 -7.28
N PHE A 928 -16.47 16.88 -7.25
CA PHE A 928 -15.91 17.51 -6.04
C PHE A 928 -16.52 18.88 -5.76
#